data_eb98c9683c983068f09f628936859fd2
#
_entry.id   eb98c9683c983068f09f628936859fd2
#
_cell.length_a   1.000
_cell.length_b   1.000
_cell.length_c   1.000
_cell.angle_alpha   90.00
_cell.angle_beta   90.00
_cell.angle_gamma   90.00
#
_symmetry.space_group_name_H-M   'P 1'
#
loop_
_entity.id
_entity.type
_entity.pdbx_description
1 polymer ?
#
loop_
_entity_poly.entity_id
_entity_poly.type
_entity_poly.pdbx_seq_one_letter_code
_entity_poly.pdbx_strand_id
1 'polypeptide(L)'
;MTKIFKVFAVMITLLVLLVLAGWYTLPRWLPSIASHWLPQGVTLSLSQPKWEKNTLRLDDLALKAKGCEWVNVSGLSVGYPRKEQTKERYWNIHAASVHSNSPCLVQLPATENPSAPLSIEDTLYSIPAVKLAVDHFELTPWQEFAGKLQFDSSRQGQTFSYQGKQLKLNIHTADKKTLVIHQFVVKLPEQEISLNGDISLPLAIDVLPVQGQITGRLSISQYPDPLQIILKWQGQGGTLTIREEKQKRILAELPWSFNQSQFLITDGKWQWVDMGQPLSGGVNLTFDHWRKGIDGMLVSGRVNLITQNGLGRGNIVLSIKPTLINMANAHIPFQLTGQMNRGQMVMTMSLPAIVTGPLVAPKITFQPGALFRAWGKVSETFTVKEARLPLAGTYLTRDGFTGRLQAIVTAQDSYWGKFKLHLDGNAEGFIPDKGNWHWRYWGNGHLPPLQAKWDIAGTGSWERSQITVNALNTGFDVIQYGLVQMEAPRLQLITPLVWERSATQPTFMGDLQLSALRTDFRSGGFLPPFDFKATVTGQSPDNFILNGKLSPKDIEPIPFYGRWDGTRLRGEARWPSQSLLALQPLIPADLGMMMRGGNLYAQAAFSAAKGQGLRAGGHWVVKNASVWLKDGEIDGLNFVLPWRLQEHTWQLGVTSPAQLRVNEIKGLFDMQNVTADLLGFYPPTETQPLTLSNVNVDMLDGKLGLDKLQLPQKQAAVLRFDKLNLSKLFGVLKVKQIAMSGRISGELPLLLNDKNWIIQQGWVSNDGSLTLRLDKDTVDSIGKNDLTAGMTMDWLSYLEISHSKAHVTLDNLGILILNSEVIGVNPRVDKKREVRLNYRHEENIFQLWHSLRFGSNLEEWLQKNISATGGS
;
A
#
# COMPACT_ATOMS: atom_id res chain seq x y z
N MET A 1 38.74 62.13 86.88
CA MET A 1 37.95 61.95 85.65
C MET A 1 38.72 61.30 84.47
N THR A 2 40.02 61.38 84.37
CA THR A 2 40.80 60.87 83.21
C THR A 2 41.05 59.35 83.20
N LYS A 3 40.90 58.61 84.24
CA LYS A 3 41.09 57.12 84.30
C LYS A 3 39.80 56.40 83.79
N ILE A 4 38.63 56.92 84.17
CA ILE A 4 37.34 56.32 83.81
C ILE A 4 37.08 56.49 82.27
N PHE A 5 37.51 57.66 81.72
CA PHE A 5 37.38 57.89 80.30
C PHE A 5 38.26 56.94 79.44
N LYS A 6 39.51 56.64 79.99
CA LYS A 6 40.41 55.73 79.26
C LYS A 6 39.85 54.25 79.27
N VAL A 7 39.29 53.82 80.46
CA VAL A 7 38.68 52.51 80.56
C VAL A 7 37.41 52.37 79.69
N PHE A 8 36.63 53.45 79.67
CA PHE A 8 35.44 53.50 78.77
C PHE A 8 35.80 53.50 77.27
N ALA A 9 36.86 54.21 76.92
CA ALA A 9 37.39 54.26 75.54
C ALA A 9 37.94 52.86 75.09
N VAL A 10 38.73 52.23 76.06
CA VAL A 10 39.22 50.84 75.80
C VAL A 10 38.10 49.86 75.69
N MET A 11 37.07 49.98 76.50
CA MET A 11 35.91 49.08 76.51
C MET A 11 35.10 49.26 75.22
N ILE A 12 34.90 50.53 74.73
CA ILE A 12 34.26 50.78 73.43
C ILE A 12 35.14 50.27 72.33
N THR A 13 36.45 50.47 72.37
CA THR A 13 37.34 49.96 71.32
C THR A 13 37.34 48.43 71.27
N LEU A 14 37.33 47.75 72.44
CA LEU A 14 37.21 46.33 72.55
C LEU A 14 35.85 45.82 72.01
N LEU A 15 34.75 46.52 72.34
CA LEU A 15 33.42 46.23 71.85
C LEU A 15 33.32 46.39 70.28
N VAL A 16 33.92 47.46 69.77
CA VAL A 16 34.01 47.68 68.30
C VAL A 16 34.85 46.62 67.62
N LEU A 17 35.99 46.23 68.19
CA LEU A 17 36.84 45.15 67.70
C LEU A 17 36.11 43.77 67.77
N LEU A 18 35.38 43.51 68.90
CA LEU A 18 34.55 42.30 68.97
C LEU A 18 33.44 42.29 67.96
N VAL A 19 32.74 43.41 67.68
CA VAL A 19 31.76 43.56 66.64
C VAL A 19 32.36 43.40 65.24
N LEU A 20 33.51 43.99 64.95
CA LEU A 20 34.25 43.85 63.68
C LEU A 20 34.77 42.42 63.48
N ALA A 21 35.31 41.79 64.57
CA ALA A 21 35.72 40.37 64.51
C ALA A 21 34.53 39.44 64.30
N GLY A 22 33.43 39.70 65.05
CA GLY A 22 32.15 38.98 64.82
C GLY A 22 31.62 39.11 63.39
N TRP A 23 31.71 40.32 62.81
CA TRP A 23 31.34 40.62 61.46
C TRP A 23 32.24 39.90 60.42
N TYR A 24 33.54 39.94 60.59
CA TYR A 24 34.51 39.34 59.72
C TYR A 24 34.45 37.81 59.74
N THR A 25 34.13 37.23 60.91
CA THR A 25 33.97 35.75 61.08
C THR A 25 32.55 35.24 60.84
N LEU A 26 31.57 36.10 60.48
CA LEU A 26 30.15 35.79 60.27
C LEU A 26 29.95 34.65 59.31
N PRO A 27 30.64 34.51 58.16
CA PRO A 27 30.47 33.37 57.29
C PRO A 27 30.87 32.02 57.90
N ARG A 28 31.62 32.02 59.05
CA ARG A 28 32.05 30.78 59.68
C ARG A 28 31.11 30.34 60.77
N TRP A 29 30.58 31.26 61.63
CA TRP A 29 29.75 30.89 62.78
C TRP A 29 28.24 30.95 62.47
N LEU A 30 27.79 31.83 61.57
CA LEU A 30 26.38 31.95 61.23
C LEU A 30 25.81 30.65 60.66
N PRO A 31 26.50 29.90 59.79
CA PRO A 31 26.06 28.59 59.34
C PRO A 31 25.81 27.58 60.44
N SER A 32 26.70 27.59 61.51
CA SER A 32 26.55 26.69 62.65
C SER A 32 25.34 27.06 63.51
N ILE A 33 25.02 28.34 63.68
CA ILE A 33 23.80 28.78 64.36
C ILE A 33 22.57 28.53 63.53
N ALA A 34 22.62 28.82 62.21
CA ALA A 34 21.51 28.59 61.32
C ALA A 34 21.14 27.11 61.21
N SER A 35 22.10 26.18 61.37
CA SER A 35 21.83 24.74 61.36
C SER A 35 20.85 24.28 62.45
N HIS A 36 20.61 25.08 63.51
CA HIS A 36 19.61 24.78 64.56
C HIS A 36 18.17 25.03 64.10
N TRP A 37 17.99 25.89 63.07
CA TRP A 37 16.68 26.24 62.50
C TRP A 37 16.45 25.63 61.13
N LEU A 38 17.52 25.14 60.45
CA LEU A 38 17.42 24.46 59.19
C LEU A 38 17.03 22.99 59.34
N PRO A 39 16.33 22.39 58.35
CA PRO A 39 16.04 20.96 58.37
C PRO A 39 17.30 20.11 58.52
N GLN A 40 17.20 18.93 59.20
CA GLN A 40 18.33 18.03 59.33
C GLN A 40 18.94 17.65 57.96
N GLY A 41 20.27 17.83 57.88
CA GLY A 41 20.99 17.55 56.62
C GLY A 41 21.11 18.75 55.65
N VAL A 42 20.56 19.92 56.01
CA VAL A 42 20.77 21.18 55.27
C VAL A 42 21.87 22.01 55.91
N THR A 43 22.81 22.45 55.11
CA THR A 43 23.90 23.34 55.50
C THR A 43 23.83 24.65 54.75
N LEU A 44 24.10 25.76 55.44
CA LEU A 44 24.17 27.09 54.85
C LEU A 44 25.65 27.45 54.59
N SER A 45 25.91 28.01 53.45
CA SER A 45 27.19 28.69 53.17
C SER A 45 26.91 30.07 52.61
N LEU A 46 27.70 31.04 53.01
CA LEU A 46 27.54 32.43 52.57
C LEU A 46 28.91 33.12 52.37
N SER A 47 28.94 34.08 51.44
CA SER A 47 30.07 34.96 51.23
C SER A 47 30.19 36.02 52.34
N GLN A 48 31.35 36.72 52.41
CA GLN A 48 31.55 37.80 53.35
C GLN A 48 30.52 38.91 53.11
N PRO A 49 29.73 39.32 54.10
CA PRO A 49 28.78 40.38 53.99
C PRO A 49 29.47 41.73 53.83
N LYS A 50 28.97 42.56 52.95
CA LYS A 50 29.42 43.94 52.68
C LYS A 50 28.28 44.90 53.02
N TRP A 51 28.61 45.99 53.74
CA TRP A 51 27.61 47.01 54.11
C TRP A 51 27.84 48.23 53.20
N GLU A 52 26.86 48.55 52.32
CA GLU A 52 26.92 49.67 51.42
C GLU A 52 25.66 50.51 51.52
N LYS A 53 25.76 51.82 51.82
CA LYS A 53 24.64 52.81 51.79
C LYS A 53 23.34 52.28 52.45
N ASN A 54 23.39 51.73 53.65
CA ASN A 54 22.25 51.15 54.39
C ASN A 54 21.68 49.82 53.79
N THR A 55 22.43 49.13 52.99
CA THR A 55 22.08 47.79 52.48
C THR A 55 23.20 46.80 52.81
N LEU A 56 22.77 45.62 53.29
CA LEU A 56 23.65 44.50 53.46
C LEU A 56 23.71 43.75 52.16
N ARG A 57 24.90 43.52 51.57
CA ARG A 57 25.11 42.76 50.36
C ARG A 57 25.88 41.49 50.66
N LEU A 58 25.42 40.42 50.00
CA LEU A 58 26.07 39.10 49.96
C LEU A 58 26.25 38.74 48.47
N ASP A 59 27.50 38.46 48.09
CA ASP A 59 27.75 38.05 46.71
C ASP A 59 27.14 36.70 46.42
N ASP A 60 27.26 35.71 47.33
CA ASP A 60 26.70 34.38 47.21
C ASP A 60 26.17 33.86 48.54
N LEU A 61 25.03 33.15 48.46
CA LEU A 61 24.43 32.38 49.56
C LEU A 61 23.95 31.06 49.02
N ALA A 62 24.40 29.95 49.57
CA ALA A 62 23.95 28.62 49.15
C ALA A 62 23.46 27.77 50.33
N LEU A 63 22.34 27.09 50.09
CA LEU A 63 21.79 26.03 50.93
C LEU A 63 22.07 24.69 50.25
N LYS A 64 22.73 23.77 50.97
CA LYS A 64 23.07 22.44 50.47
C LYS A 64 22.36 21.37 51.29
N ALA A 65 21.66 20.48 50.64
CA ALA A 65 21.00 19.31 51.22
C ALA A 65 21.90 18.07 51.04
N LYS A 66 22.51 17.58 52.15
CA LYS A 66 23.50 16.46 52.11
C LYS A 66 24.58 16.60 51.03
N GLY A 67 25.07 17.84 50.82
CA GLY A 67 26.10 18.15 49.84
C GLY A 67 25.56 18.51 48.42
N CYS A 68 24.28 18.26 48.13
CA CYS A 68 23.60 18.73 46.90
C CYS A 68 23.20 20.19 47.06
N GLU A 69 23.58 21.05 46.15
CA GLU A 69 23.23 22.48 46.16
C GLU A 69 21.76 22.69 45.87
N TRP A 70 20.94 22.86 46.92
CA TRP A 70 19.48 22.98 46.80
C TRP A 70 19.06 24.38 46.34
N VAL A 71 19.60 25.41 46.96
CA VAL A 71 19.32 26.81 46.59
C VAL A 71 20.62 27.58 46.54
N ASN A 72 20.81 28.32 45.46
CA ASN A 72 21.91 29.27 45.30
C ASN A 72 21.33 30.66 45.02
N VAL A 73 21.74 31.66 45.81
CA VAL A 73 21.31 33.02 45.67
C VAL A 73 22.52 33.87 45.39
N SER A 74 22.58 34.56 44.25
CA SER A 74 23.69 35.47 43.95
C SER A 74 23.23 36.94 43.94
N GLY A 75 24.13 37.82 44.37
CA GLY A 75 23.89 39.26 44.43
C GLY A 75 22.74 39.66 45.36
N LEU A 76 22.61 38.96 46.53
CA LEU A 76 21.61 39.29 47.52
C LEU A 76 21.89 40.65 48.18
N SER A 77 20.92 41.52 48.21
CA SER A 77 20.96 42.78 48.94
C SER A 77 19.72 42.96 49.84
N VAL A 78 19.95 43.29 51.11
CA VAL A 78 18.91 43.50 52.13
C VAL A 78 19.02 44.95 52.66
N GLY A 79 18.03 45.75 52.30
CA GLY A 79 17.93 47.14 52.68
C GLY A 79 17.26 47.30 54.06
N TYR A 80 17.82 48.20 54.88
CA TYR A 80 17.23 48.53 56.22
C TYR A 80 15.83 49.12 56.03
N PRO A 81 14.85 48.83 56.92
CA PRO A 81 13.46 49.24 56.72
C PRO A 81 13.32 50.77 56.69
N ARG A 82 12.82 51.28 55.54
CA ARG A 82 12.50 52.70 55.38
C ARG A 82 11.01 52.95 55.42
N LYS A 83 10.57 54.09 55.95
CA LYS A 83 9.21 54.57 55.88
C LYS A 83 8.90 55.05 54.46
N GLU A 84 7.91 54.41 53.79
CA GLU A 84 7.32 54.94 52.59
C GLU A 84 6.07 55.82 52.89
N GLN A 85 5.40 56.32 51.91
CA GLN A 85 4.23 57.23 52.03
C GLN A 85 3.07 56.63 52.86
N THR A 86 3.04 55.31 53.01
CA THR A 86 2.02 54.53 53.73
C THR A 86 2.20 54.38 55.22
N LYS A 87 3.17 55.06 55.85
CA LYS A 87 3.56 54.91 57.29
C LYS A 87 4.12 53.55 57.69
N GLU A 88 4.17 52.55 56.83
CA GLU A 88 4.78 51.25 57.12
C GLU A 88 6.27 51.24 56.82
N ARG A 89 7.03 50.40 57.55
CA ARG A 89 8.45 50.20 57.37
C ARG A 89 8.66 48.87 56.56
N TYR A 90 9.18 48.94 55.33
CA TYR A 90 9.43 47.80 54.46
C TYR A 90 10.88 47.34 54.49
N TRP A 91 11.12 46.06 54.62
CA TRP A 91 12.37 45.44 54.23
C TRP A 91 12.45 45.33 52.71
N ASN A 92 13.49 45.88 52.13
CA ASN A 92 13.74 45.75 50.70
C ASN A 92 14.78 44.66 50.47
N ILE A 93 14.38 43.52 49.88
CA ILE A 93 15.26 42.40 49.60
C ILE A 93 15.31 42.27 48.05
N HIS A 94 16.54 42.27 47.53
CA HIS A 94 16.76 42.08 46.12
C HIS A 94 17.84 41.03 45.89
N ALA A 95 17.62 40.10 44.97
CA ALA A 95 18.60 39.13 44.48
C ALA A 95 18.77 39.25 42.96
N ALA A 96 20.01 39.20 42.50
CA ALA A 96 20.28 39.21 41.08
C ALA A 96 19.86 37.88 40.43
N SER A 97 20.20 36.74 41.09
CA SER A 97 19.69 35.46 40.68
C SER A 97 19.41 34.52 41.85
N VAL A 98 18.41 33.65 41.67
CA VAL A 98 18.10 32.55 42.58
C VAL A 98 17.95 31.29 41.76
N HIS A 99 18.84 30.35 41.98
CA HIS A 99 18.77 29.03 41.37
C HIS A 99 18.33 28.00 42.42
N SER A 100 17.27 27.25 42.14
CA SER A 100 16.78 26.20 43.01
C SER A 100 16.79 24.85 42.32
N ASN A 101 17.30 23.80 42.96
CA ASN A 101 17.40 22.45 42.43
C ASN A 101 16.48 21.52 43.22
N SER A 102 15.27 21.27 42.71
CA SER A 102 14.26 20.46 43.37
C SER A 102 14.66 18.98 43.59
N PRO A 103 15.41 18.32 42.72
CA PRO A 103 15.97 16.99 42.94
C PRO A 103 16.76 16.82 44.24
N CYS A 104 17.39 17.89 44.73
CA CYS A 104 18.15 17.84 46.02
C CYS A 104 17.25 17.62 47.24
N LEU A 105 15.97 18.01 47.19
CA LEU A 105 15.01 17.83 48.26
C LEU A 105 14.70 16.35 48.56
N VAL A 106 14.79 15.49 47.56
CA VAL A 106 14.54 14.04 47.71
C VAL A 106 15.56 13.38 48.63
N GLN A 107 16.73 14.01 48.82
CA GLN A 107 17.81 13.50 49.66
C GLN A 107 17.62 13.84 51.16
N LEU A 108 16.64 14.68 51.50
CA LEU A 108 16.35 15.03 52.88
C LEU A 108 15.62 13.90 53.60
N PRO A 109 15.94 13.57 54.85
CA PRO A 109 15.21 12.59 55.61
C PRO A 109 13.76 13.05 55.84
N ALA A 110 12.81 12.13 55.72
CA ALA A 110 11.43 12.42 56.10
C ALA A 110 11.38 12.78 57.59
N THR A 111 10.78 13.90 57.91
CA THR A 111 10.56 14.31 59.30
C THR A 111 9.59 13.34 59.96
N GLU A 112 10.02 12.57 60.94
CA GLU A 112 9.21 11.57 61.69
C GLU A 112 8.10 12.19 62.54
N ASN A 113 8.17 13.48 62.87
CA ASN A 113 7.14 14.20 63.61
C ASN A 113 6.55 15.32 62.75
N PRO A 114 5.26 15.23 62.31
CA PRO A 114 4.60 16.40 61.75
C PRO A 114 4.49 17.45 62.88
N SER A 115 5.28 18.54 62.73
CA SER A 115 5.04 19.76 63.51
C SER A 115 3.57 20.17 63.35
N ALA A 116 2.99 20.77 64.39
CA ALA A 116 1.60 21.24 64.36
C ALA A 116 1.31 21.98 63.04
N PRO A 117 0.14 21.75 62.37
CA PRO A 117 -0.15 22.31 61.08
C PRO A 117 -0.07 23.85 61.16
N LEU A 118 0.81 24.43 60.31
CA LEU A 118 0.93 25.89 60.21
C LEU A 118 -0.32 26.39 59.48
N SER A 119 -1.03 27.34 60.10
CA SER A 119 -2.09 28.07 59.42
C SER A 119 -1.51 28.86 58.26
N ILE A 120 -2.05 28.74 57.01
CA ILE A 120 -1.65 29.57 55.87
C ILE A 120 -1.87 31.03 56.25
N GLU A 121 -3.00 31.32 56.86
CA GLU A 121 -3.37 32.65 57.32
C GLU A 121 -2.33 33.21 58.30
N ASP A 122 -2.02 32.48 59.37
CA ASP A 122 -1.03 32.86 60.36
C ASP A 122 0.37 33.03 59.76
N THR A 123 0.75 32.12 58.82
CA THR A 123 2.01 32.19 58.09
C THR A 123 2.11 33.44 57.23
N LEU A 124 1.06 33.72 56.42
CA LEU A 124 1.01 34.88 55.55
C LEU A 124 1.02 36.21 56.36
N TYR A 125 0.32 36.24 57.50
CA TYR A 125 0.26 37.42 58.36
C TYR A 125 1.46 37.57 59.33
N SER A 126 2.24 36.55 59.58
CA SER A 126 3.50 36.60 60.24
C SER A 126 4.63 37.19 59.41
N ILE A 127 4.49 37.25 58.10
CA ILE A 127 5.47 37.85 57.19
C ILE A 127 5.51 39.37 57.43
N PRO A 128 6.67 39.93 57.79
CA PRO A 128 6.78 41.39 57.98
C PRO A 128 6.57 42.12 56.65
N ALA A 129 6.34 43.42 56.71
CA ALA A 129 6.27 44.24 55.51
C ALA A 129 7.61 44.15 54.78
N VAL A 130 7.57 43.50 53.57
CA VAL A 130 8.74 43.20 52.76
C VAL A 130 8.46 43.37 51.29
N LYS A 131 9.42 43.97 50.57
CA LYS A 131 9.47 43.98 49.10
C LYS A 131 10.65 43.11 48.67
N LEU A 132 10.34 41.97 48.11
CA LEU A 132 11.33 41.03 47.57
C LEU A 132 11.29 41.08 46.05
N ALA A 133 12.46 41.29 45.45
CA ALA A 133 12.63 41.24 43.99
C ALA A 133 13.78 40.29 43.61
N VAL A 134 13.54 39.39 42.67
CA VAL A 134 14.56 38.51 42.10
C VAL A 134 14.54 38.76 40.59
N ASP A 135 15.70 39.19 40.05
CA ASP A 135 15.77 39.48 38.62
C ASP A 135 15.80 38.24 37.76
N HIS A 136 16.42 37.16 38.27
CA HIS A 136 16.43 35.88 37.56
C HIS A 136 16.19 34.73 38.55
N PHE A 137 15.04 34.14 38.52
CA PHE A 137 14.69 32.93 39.25
C PHE A 137 14.67 31.72 38.30
N GLU A 138 15.40 30.68 38.64
CA GLU A 138 15.50 29.46 37.88
C GLU A 138 15.28 28.24 38.78
N LEU A 139 14.48 27.26 38.25
CA LEU A 139 14.18 26.03 38.95
C LEU A 139 14.57 24.85 38.09
N THR A 140 15.60 24.10 38.52
CA THR A 140 15.96 22.82 37.91
C THR A 140 14.98 21.73 38.33
N PRO A 141 14.41 20.95 37.37
CA PRO A 141 14.77 20.80 35.96
C PRO A 141 13.98 21.69 34.99
N TRP A 142 13.28 22.72 35.43
CA TRP A 142 12.35 23.54 34.60
C TRP A 142 12.97 24.91 34.24
N GLN A 143 14.16 24.91 33.67
CA GLN A 143 14.88 26.14 33.29
C GLN A 143 14.09 26.96 32.24
N GLU A 144 13.24 26.34 31.44
CA GLU A 144 12.40 27.02 30.46
C GLU A 144 11.39 27.96 31.08
N PHE A 145 11.04 27.77 32.33
CA PHE A 145 10.16 28.66 33.08
C PHE A 145 10.90 29.79 33.84
N ALA A 146 12.19 29.93 33.69
CA ALA A 146 12.96 30.98 34.36
C ALA A 146 12.36 32.37 34.09
N GLY A 147 12.41 33.20 35.14
CA GLY A 147 11.79 34.52 35.04
C GLY A 147 12.10 35.42 36.24
N LYS A 148 11.48 36.58 36.23
CA LYS A 148 11.56 37.61 37.29
C LYS A 148 10.46 37.35 38.33
N LEU A 149 10.84 37.41 39.64
CA LEU A 149 9.93 37.19 40.77
C LEU A 149 9.85 38.47 41.57
N GLN A 150 8.65 38.88 41.97
CA GLN A 150 8.39 39.98 42.89
C GLN A 150 7.34 39.56 43.93
N PHE A 151 7.64 39.86 45.19
CA PHE A 151 6.71 39.63 46.28
C PHE A 151 6.65 40.91 47.15
N ASP A 152 5.46 41.42 47.37
CA ASP A 152 5.19 42.58 48.17
C ASP A 152 4.21 42.15 49.30
N SER A 153 4.66 42.28 50.55
CA SER A 153 3.86 41.96 51.74
C SER A 153 3.67 43.21 52.56
N SER A 154 2.39 43.55 52.85
CA SER A 154 1.98 44.66 53.69
C SER A 154 0.88 44.21 54.64
N ARG A 155 0.54 45.09 55.63
CA ARG A 155 -0.62 44.81 56.50
C ARG A 155 -1.96 44.84 55.77
N GLN A 156 -2.02 45.43 54.57
CA GLN A 156 -3.22 45.54 53.76
C GLN A 156 -3.42 44.35 52.80
N GLY A 157 -2.37 43.56 52.59
CA GLY A 157 -2.42 42.43 51.72
C GLY A 157 -1.05 42.09 51.14
N GLN A 158 -1.00 41.00 50.40
CA GLN A 158 0.22 40.49 49.77
C GLN A 158 0.00 40.34 48.30
N THR A 159 1.03 40.67 47.53
CA THR A 159 1.03 40.49 46.08
C THR A 159 2.27 39.70 45.69
N PHE A 160 2.04 38.67 44.95
CA PHE A 160 3.09 37.86 44.31
C PHE A 160 2.98 37.94 42.78
N SER A 161 4.05 38.38 42.16
CA SER A 161 4.13 38.40 40.69
C SER A 161 5.37 37.66 40.19
N TYR A 162 5.17 36.91 39.13
CA TYR A 162 6.19 36.19 38.39
C TYR A 162 6.07 36.45 36.90
N GLN A 163 7.19 36.79 36.26
CA GLN A 163 7.23 37.15 34.83
C GLN A 163 8.40 36.43 34.15
N GLY A 164 8.09 35.28 33.52
CA GLY A 164 8.99 34.53 32.64
C GLY A 164 8.51 34.55 31.19
N LYS A 165 9.31 33.96 30.30
CA LYS A 165 8.92 33.78 28.88
C LYS A 165 7.72 32.83 28.75
N GLN A 166 7.76 31.73 29.48
CA GLN A 166 6.75 30.65 29.42
C GLN A 166 5.76 30.67 30.58
N LEU A 167 6.08 31.37 31.70
CA LEU A 167 5.22 31.44 32.88
C LEU A 167 5.02 32.88 33.31
N LYS A 168 3.75 33.25 33.49
CA LYS A 168 3.37 34.54 34.12
C LYS A 168 2.35 34.25 35.23
N LEU A 169 2.55 34.85 36.39
CA LEU A 169 1.67 34.65 37.56
C LEU A 169 1.50 36.00 38.29
N ASN A 170 0.27 36.34 38.64
CA ASN A 170 -0.05 37.48 39.48
C ASN A 170 -1.16 37.07 40.43
N ILE A 171 -0.83 37.07 41.73
CA ILE A 171 -1.71 36.67 42.82
C ILE A 171 -1.75 37.79 43.86
N HIS A 172 -2.93 38.04 44.38
CA HIS A 172 -3.14 39.04 45.42
C HIS A 172 -4.05 38.52 46.52
N THR A 173 -3.78 38.83 47.79
CA THR A 173 -4.70 38.62 48.91
C THR A 173 -5.60 39.84 49.02
N ALA A 174 -6.88 39.76 48.64
CA ALA A 174 -7.81 40.87 48.65
C ALA A 174 -8.28 41.25 50.07
N ASP A 175 -8.40 40.26 50.88
CA ASP A 175 -8.68 40.37 52.32
C ASP A 175 -7.98 39.22 53.03
N LYS A 176 -8.06 39.14 54.33
CA LYS A 176 -7.39 38.11 55.12
C LYS A 176 -7.95 36.70 54.82
N LYS A 177 -8.95 36.56 54.00
CA LYS A 177 -9.68 35.29 53.76
C LYS A 177 -9.69 34.85 52.31
N THR A 178 -9.36 35.76 51.37
CA THR A 178 -9.47 35.49 49.94
C THR A 178 -8.18 35.72 49.20
N LEU A 179 -7.75 34.74 48.43
CA LEU A 179 -6.63 34.83 47.50
C LEU A 179 -7.22 34.92 46.10
N VAL A 180 -6.84 36.01 45.42
CA VAL A 180 -7.30 36.28 44.03
C VAL A 180 -6.15 36.01 43.07
N ILE A 181 -6.35 35.14 42.13
CA ILE A 181 -5.47 34.89 40.97
C ILE A 181 -5.93 35.82 39.85
N HIS A 182 -5.21 36.93 39.64
CA HIS A 182 -5.50 37.84 38.51
C HIS A 182 -5.04 37.27 37.19
N GLN A 183 -3.88 36.62 37.18
CA GLN A 183 -3.30 36.06 36.00
C GLN A 183 -2.41 34.85 36.35
N PHE A 184 -2.63 33.75 35.69
CA PHE A 184 -1.71 32.62 35.62
C PHE A 184 -1.67 32.18 34.19
N VAL A 185 -0.53 32.36 33.49
CA VAL A 185 -0.37 31.99 32.06
C VAL A 185 0.84 31.10 31.91
N VAL A 186 0.65 29.93 31.38
CA VAL A 186 1.71 28.97 31.00
C VAL A 186 1.71 28.80 29.50
N LYS A 187 2.86 29.10 28.87
CA LYS A 187 3.07 28.88 27.42
C LYS A 187 3.97 27.69 27.19
N LEU A 188 3.42 26.64 26.65
CA LEU A 188 4.15 25.48 26.13
C LEU A 188 4.23 25.56 24.60
N PRO A 189 5.14 24.86 23.92
CA PRO A 189 5.33 25.03 22.45
C PRO A 189 4.06 24.91 21.61
N GLU A 190 3.06 24.16 22.03
CA GLU A 190 1.80 23.95 21.27
C GLU A 190 0.55 24.27 22.10
N GLN A 191 0.73 24.81 23.32
CA GLN A 191 -0.35 25.01 24.27
C GLN A 191 -0.15 26.30 25.06
N GLU A 192 -1.23 27.05 25.28
CA GLU A 192 -1.26 28.18 26.19
C GLU A 192 -2.41 27.99 27.19
N ILE A 193 -2.08 28.00 28.46
CA ILE A 193 -3.05 27.89 29.57
C ILE A 193 -3.08 29.24 30.29
N SER A 194 -4.27 29.82 30.41
CA SER A 194 -4.50 30.99 31.25
C SER A 194 -5.58 30.71 32.28
N LEU A 195 -5.32 31.06 33.51
CA LEU A 195 -6.24 30.85 34.62
C LEU A 195 -6.43 32.15 35.41
N ASN A 196 -7.60 32.34 35.96
CA ASN A 196 -7.93 33.37 36.92
C ASN A 196 -8.99 32.86 37.89
N GLY A 197 -9.15 33.45 39.06
CA GLY A 197 -10.17 33.05 40.01
C GLY A 197 -9.89 33.44 41.47
N ASP A 198 -10.81 33.05 42.31
CA ASP A 198 -10.84 33.36 43.73
C ASP A 198 -10.78 32.07 44.54
N ILE A 199 -9.99 32.08 45.61
CA ILE A 199 -9.82 30.97 46.54
C ILE A 199 -10.02 31.49 47.94
N SER A 200 -10.94 30.92 48.69
CA SER A 200 -11.10 31.22 50.11
C SER A 200 -10.04 30.48 50.92
N LEU A 201 -9.25 31.21 51.70
CA LEU A 201 -8.20 30.63 52.50
C LEU A 201 -8.76 29.91 53.71
N PRO A 202 -8.21 28.76 54.11
CA PRO A 202 -8.57 28.08 55.35
C PRO A 202 -7.94 28.77 56.57
N LEU A 203 -8.55 28.57 57.70
CA LEU A 203 -8.01 29.00 59.00
C LEU A 203 -6.79 28.18 59.46
N ALA A 204 -6.56 27.01 58.88
CA ALA A 204 -5.44 26.15 59.19
C ALA A 204 -4.91 25.41 57.95
N ILE A 205 -3.62 25.13 57.85
CA ILE A 205 -2.94 24.49 56.68
C ILE A 205 -3.41 23.04 56.47
N ASP A 206 -3.87 22.33 57.47
CA ASP A 206 -4.38 20.97 57.33
C ASP A 206 -5.76 20.89 56.68
N VAL A 207 -6.41 22.02 56.49
CA VAL A 207 -7.65 22.16 55.77
C VAL A 207 -7.37 23.02 54.58
N LEU A 208 -7.47 22.43 53.39
CA LEU A 208 -7.39 23.21 52.13
C LEU A 208 -8.45 24.29 52.04
N PRO A 209 -8.29 25.30 51.17
CA PRO A 209 -9.28 26.39 51.04
C PRO A 209 -10.70 25.85 51.05
N VAL A 210 -11.56 26.37 51.93
CA VAL A 210 -12.89 25.83 52.19
C VAL A 210 -13.75 25.86 50.94
N GLN A 211 -13.56 26.87 50.09
CA GLN A 211 -14.20 27.01 48.80
C GLN A 211 -13.34 27.79 47.83
N GLY A 212 -13.60 27.60 46.59
CA GLY A 212 -12.90 28.34 45.53
C GLY A 212 -13.51 28.09 44.15
N GLN A 213 -13.24 29.04 43.29
CA GLN A 213 -13.57 28.92 41.87
C GLN A 213 -12.39 29.48 41.06
N ILE A 214 -11.90 28.65 40.16
CA ILE A 214 -10.88 29.03 39.22
C ILE A 214 -11.48 28.83 37.84
N THR A 215 -11.41 29.85 36.99
CA THR A 215 -11.77 29.76 35.58
C THR A 215 -10.54 29.97 34.74
N GLY A 216 -10.43 29.22 33.65
CA GLY A 216 -9.29 29.33 32.79
C GLY A 216 -9.60 29.07 31.34
N ARG A 217 -8.63 29.39 30.51
CA ARG A 217 -8.65 29.14 29.07
C ARG A 217 -7.41 28.34 28.67
N LEU A 218 -7.63 27.25 27.96
CA LEU A 218 -6.59 26.43 27.39
C LEU A 218 -6.69 26.55 25.87
N SER A 219 -5.63 27.05 25.25
CA SER A 219 -5.47 27.10 23.80
C SER A 219 -4.46 26.05 23.39
N ILE A 220 -4.84 25.16 22.44
CA ILE A 220 -4.00 24.10 21.90
C ILE A 220 -3.90 24.34 20.40
N SER A 221 -2.69 24.39 19.83
CA SER A 221 -2.48 24.71 18.41
C SER A 221 -3.19 23.77 17.44
N GLN A 222 -3.37 22.51 17.85
CA GLN A 222 -4.05 21.47 17.06
C GLN A 222 -5.58 21.50 17.22
N TYR A 223 -6.11 22.28 18.12
CA TYR A 223 -7.56 22.38 18.39
C TYR A 223 -8.07 23.79 18.07
N PRO A 224 -9.00 23.92 17.11
CA PRO A 224 -9.36 25.24 16.57
C PRO A 224 -10.06 26.15 17.56
N ASP A 225 -10.72 25.59 18.57
CA ASP A 225 -11.47 26.35 19.57
C ASP A 225 -10.81 26.28 20.96
N PRO A 226 -10.61 27.41 21.63
CA PRO A 226 -10.09 27.39 23.01
C PRO A 226 -11.04 26.62 23.95
N LEU A 227 -10.45 25.95 24.91
CA LEU A 227 -11.16 25.21 25.95
C LEU A 227 -11.29 26.09 27.19
N GLN A 228 -12.46 26.09 27.79
CA GLN A 228 -12.70 26.73 29.08
C GLN A 228 -12.54 25.67 30.18
N ILE A 229 -11.71 26.01 31.18
CA ILE A 229 -11.47 25.20 32.38
C ILE A 229 -12.22 25.86 33.54
N ILE A 230 -13.01 25.12 34.28
CA ILE A 230 -13.74 25.60 35.45
C ILE A 230 -13.49 24.62 36.58
N LEU A 231 -12.80 25.09 37.59
CA LEU A 231 -12.56 24.36 38.86
C LEU A 231 -13.39 25.01 39.94
N LYS A 232 -14.27 24.25 40.57
CA LYS A 232 -15.11 24.68 41.70
C LYS A 232 -15.02 23.66 42.80
N TRP A 233 -14.94 24.14 44.01
CA TRP A 233 -14.93 23.26 45.17
C TRP A 233 -15.55 23.91 46.40
N GLN A 234 -16.04 23.07 47.29
CA GLN A 234 -16.57 23.46 48.58
C GLN A 234 -16.26 22.33 49.58
N GLY A 235 -15.65 22.66 50.69
CA GLY A 235 -15.20 21.66 51.67
C GLY A 235 -14.12 20.74 51.08
N GLN A 236 -14.29 19.44 51.28
CA GLN A 236 -13.29 18.42 50.87
C GLN A 236 -13.52 17.85 49.47
N GLY A 237 -14.33 18.48 48.63
CA GLY A 237 -14.57 18.00 47.30
C GLY A 237 -14.97 19.09 46.33
N GLY A 238 -14.91 18.76 45.07
CA GLY A 238 -15.25 19.70 44.01
C GLY A 238 -15.36 19.01 42.64
N THR A 239 -15.45 19.84 41.60
CA THR A 239 -15.47 19.40 40.20
C THR A 239 -14.51 20.24 39.36
N LEU A 240 -13.79 19.57 38.50
CA LEU A 240 -13.08 20.16 37.35
C LEU A 240 -13.88 19.91 36.09
N THR A 241 -14.35 20.98 35.48
CA THR A 241 -15.10 20.91 34.21
C THR A 241 -14.26 21.54 33.10
N ILE A 242 -14.10 20.83 32.01
CA ILE A 242 -13.46 21.32 30.77
C ILE A 242 -14.53 21.33 29.70
N ARG A 243 -14.71 22.47 29.03
CA ARG A 243 -15.70 22.62 27.97
C ARG A 243 -15.16 23.46 26.81
N GLU A 244 -15.74 23.32 25.66
CA GLU A 244 -15.49 24.19 24.53
C GLU A 244 -16.01 25.62 24.77
N GLU A 245 -15.21 26.62 24.49
CA GLU A 245 -15.57 28.02 24.77
C GLU A 245 -16.77 28.47 23.92
N LYS A 246 -16.80 28.14 22.61
CA LYS A 246 -17.85 28.56 21.69
C LYS A 246 -19.12 27.68 21.81
N GLN A 247 -18.97 26.38 21.75
CA GLN A 247 -20.09 25.44 21.71
C GLN A 247 -20.63 25.11 23.12
N LYS A 248 -19.92 25.50 24.19
CA LYS A 248 -20.22 25.21 25.60
C LYS A 248 -20.40 23.72 25.92
N ARG A 249 -19.94 22.83 25.01
CA ARG A 249 -20.01 21.39 25.19
C ARG A 249 -18.98 20.92 26.21
N ILE A 250 -19.43 20.14 27.20
CA ILE A 250 -18.56 19.60 28.25
C ILE A 250 -17.69 18.49 27.62
N LEU A 251 -16.37 18.65 27.70
CA LEU A 251 -15.39 17.66 27.26
C LEU A 251 -14.89 16.77 28.40
N ALA A 252 -14.85 17.32 29.62
CA ALA A 252 -14.51 16.53 30.79
C ALA A 252 -15.22 17.11 32.03
N GLU A 253 -15.67 16.20 32.86
CA GLU A 253 -16.21 16.51 34.18
C GLU A 253 -15.59 15.52 35.16
N LEU A 254 -14.71 16.04 36.03
CA LEU A 254 -13.88 15.26 36.94
C LEU A 254 -14.24 15.64 38.36
N PRO A 255 -15.17 14.94 39.00
CA PRO A 255 -15.43 15.10 40.44
C PRO A 255 -14.19 14.64 41.22
N TRP A 256 -13.80 15.43 42.17
CA TRP A 256 -12.67 15.11 43.04
C TRP A 256 -12.99 15.34 44.50
N SER A 257 -12.31 14.64 45.34
CA SER A 257 -12.37 14.77 46.80
C SER A 257 -10.99 14.52 47.41
N PHE A 258 -10.79 15.05 48.58
CA PHE A 258 -9.55 14.83 49.30
C PHE A 258 -9.78 14.59 50.81
N ASN A 259 -8.88 13.90 51.41
CA ASN A 259 -8.77 13.75 52.83
C ASN A 259 -7.31 13.99 53.25
N GLN A 260 -6.98 13.70 54.52
CA GLN A 260 -5.64 13.93 55.04
C GLN A 260 -4.53 13.18 54.29
N SER A 261 -4.83 12.00 53.72
CA SER A 261 -3.84 11.13 53.09
C SER A 261 -4.01 11.02 51.59
N GLN A 262 -5.21 11.21 51.06
CA GLN A 262 -5.54 10.89 49.67
C GLN A 262 -6.26 12.05 48.96
N PHE A 263 -5.93 12.26 47.73
CA PHE A 263 -6.72 13.03 46.75
C PHE A 263 -7.27 12.05 45.72
N LEU A 264 -8.58 12.11 45.48
CA LEU A 264 -9.31 11.14 44.67
C LEU A 264 -10.04 11.86 43.54
N ILE A 265 -9.95 11.32 42.34
CA ILE A 265 -10.84 11.60 41.22
C ILE A 265 -11.69 10.35 41.04
N THR A 266 -12.99 10.44 41.29
CA THR A 266 -13.92 9.29 41.19
C THR A 266 -15.05 9.61 40.25
N ASP A 267 -15.40 8.62 39.43
CA ASP A 267 -16.48 8.74 38.43
C ASP A 267 -16.34 9.91 37.47
N GLY A 268 -15.11 10.32 37.23
CA GLY A 268 -14.78 11.31 36.21
C GLY A 268 -15.22 10.84 34.84
N LYS A 269 -15.76 11.75 34.05
CA LYS A 269 -16.22 11.50 32.69
C LYS A 269 -15.48 12.42 31.73
N TRP A 270 -15.15 11.91 30.54
CA TRP A 270 -14.57 12.71 29.48
C TRP A 270 -15.13 12.28 28.12
N GLN A 271 -15.15 13.22 27.18
CA GLN A 271 -15.51 12.98 25.80
C GLN A 271 -14.67 13.85 24.85
N TRP A 272 -14.34 13.30 23.69
CA TRP A 272 -13.59 14.00 22.64
C TRP A 272 -14.30 13.84 21.30
N VAL A 273 -14.48 14.90 20.56
CA VAL A 273 -15.41 14.92 19.42
C VAL A 273 -14.75 15.31 18.09
N ASP A 274 -13.46 15.64 18.12
CA ASP A 274 -12.75 16.26 16.99
C ASP A 274 -12.54 15.35 15.75
N MET A 275 -12.73 14.04 15.86
CA MET A 275 -12.57 13.11 14.74
C MET A 275 -13.89 12.73 14.04
N GLY A 276 -14.88 13.60 14.09
CA GLY A 276 -16.21 13.33 13.51
C GLY A 276 -17.03 12.30 14.29
N GLN A 277 -16.46 11.74 15.36
CA GLN A 277 -17.10 10.71 16.18
C GLN A 277 -16.69 10.84 17.65
N PRO A 278 -17.67 10.88 18.58
CA PRO A 278 -17.36 11.08 19.99
C PRO A 278 -16.62 9.86 20.58
N LEU A 279 -15.42 10.09 21.08
CA LEU A 279 -14.75 9.20 22.02
C LEU A 279 -15.17 9.62 23.43
N SER A 280 -15.48 8.68 24.29
CA SER A 280 -15.86 8.97 25.67
C SER A 280 -15.26 7.96 26.62
N GLY A 281 -15.20 8.32 27.88
CA GLY A 281 -14.64 7.40 28.86
C GLY A 281 -14.79 7.89 30.28
N GLY A 282 -14.20 7.13 31.19
CA GLY A 282 -14.16 7.41 32.61
C GLY A 282 -12.76 7.61 33.13
N VAL A 283 -12.63 8.28 34.27
CA VAL A 283 -11.38 8.53 34.98
C VAL A 283 -11.58 8.25 36.44
N ASN A 284 -10.75 7.35 36.99
CA ASN A 284 -10.64 7.11 38.41
C ASN A 284 -9.16 7.10 38.79
N LEU A 285 -8.74 8.11 39.51
CA LEU A 285 -7.36 8.30 39.93
C LEU A 285 -7.29 8.52 41.45
N THR A 286 -6.27 7.95 42.07
CA THR A 286 -5.95 8.10 43.49
C THR A 286 -4.52 8.64 43.62
N PHE A 287 -4.36 9.67 44.39
CA PHE A 287 -3.08 10.27 44.72
C PHE A 287 -2.88 10.13 46.25
N ASP A 288 -2.13 9.13 46.63
CA ASP A 288 -1.79 8.91 48.03
C ASP A 288 -0.65 9.83 48.45
N HIS A 289 -0.65 10.26 49.69
CA HIS A 289 0.35 11.16 50.29
C HIS A 289 0.47 12.50 49.53
N TRP A 290 -0.61 12.97 48.93
CA TRP A 290 -0.63 14.17 48.08
C TRP A 290 -0.09 15.44 48.77
N ARG A 291 -0.14 15.49 50.12
CA ARG A 291 0.42 16.59 50.90
C ARG A 291 1.95 16.67 50.88
N LYS A 292 2.66 15.59 50.53
CA LYS A 292 4.11 15.61 50.31
C LYS A 292 4.49 16.38 49.03
N GLY A 293 3.51 16.87 48.31
CA GLY A 293 3.69 17.55 46.99
C GLY A 293 3.86 16.55 45.84
N ILE A 294 4.07 17.08 44.63
CA ILE A 294 4.14 16.29 43.43
C ILE A 294 5.28 15.24 43.48
N ASP A 295 6.40 15.57 44.11
CA ASP A 295 7.57 14.69 44.18
C ASP A 295 7.48 13.64 45.30
N GLY A 296 6.41 13.62 46.09
CA GLY A 296 6.23 12.69 47.20
C GLY A 296 4.94 11.88 47.18
N MET A 297 4.06 12.14 46.22
CA MET A 297 2.76 11.44 46.12
C MET A 297 2.86 10.17 45.32
N LEU A 298 2.02 9.18 45.68
CA LEU A 298 1.82 7.97 44.87
C LEU A 298 0.58 8.14 44.02
N VAL A 299 0.72 7.94 42.70
CA VAL A 299 -0.41 7.91 41.75
C VAL A 299 -0.81 6.48 41.44
N SER A 300 -2.11 6.22 41.44
CA SER A 300 -2.69 4.97 40.95
C SER A 300 -4.06 5.22 40.31
N GLY A 301 -4.53 4.30 39.51
CA GLY A 301 -5.89 4.38 39.01
C GLY A 301 -6.08 3.85 37.57
N ARG A 302 -7.21 4.21 37.02
CA ARG A 302 -7.63 3.76 35.69
C ARG A 302 -8.29 4.88 34.94
N VAL A 303 -7.92 4.98 33.62
CA VAL A 303 -8.60 5.81 32.65
C VAL A 303 -9.10 4.88 31.56
N ASN A 304 -10.38 4.92 31.28
CA ASN A 304 -10.97 4.12 30.22
C ASN A 304 -11.48 4.98 29.07
N LEU A 305 -11.38 4.45 27.88
CA LEU A 305 -11.91 5.00 26.65
C LEU A 305 -12.92 4.00 26.10
N ILE A 306 -14.12 4.46 25.87
CA ILE A 306 -15.22 3.70 25.29
C ILE A 306 -15.62 4.38 23.99
N THR A 307 -15.69 3.63 22.90
CA THR A 307 -16.23 4.10 21.63
C THR A 307 -17.37 3.19 21.20
N GLN A 308 -18.49 3.78 20.79
CA GLN A 308 -19.67 3.05 20.33
C GLN A 308 -20.35 3.84 19.23
N ASN A 309 -19.76 3.84 18.05
CA ASN A 309 -20.26 4.62 16.91
C ASN A 309 -19.73 4.02 15.60
N GLY A 310 -19.79 4.76 14.50
CA GLY A 310 -19.35 4.33 13.17
C GLY A 310 -17.86 3.97 13.05
N LEU A 311 -16.99 4.35 14.01
CA LEU A 311 -15.62 3.83 14.12
C LEU A 311 -15.59 2.42 14.71
N GLY A 312 -16.70 1.96 15.29
CA GLY A 312 -16.80 0.65 15.92
C GLY A 312 -17.11 0.70 17.42
N ARG A 313 -17.01 -0.46 18.05
CA ARG A 313 -17.16 -0.60 19.50
C ARG A 313 -15.79 -0.92 20.08
N GLY A 314 -15.39 -0.19 21.11
CA GLY A 314 -14.10 -0.43 21.75
C GLY A 314 -14.09 -0.01 23.20
N ASN A 315 -13.24 -0.67 23.96
CA ASN A 315 -12.90 -0.30 25.32
C ASN A 315 -11.40 -0.42 25.48
N ILE A 316 -10.76 0.68 25.82
CA ILE A 316 -9.32 0.77 26.10
C ILE A 316 -9.16 1.26 27.53
N VAL A 317 -8.36 0.60 28.33
CA VAL A 317 -8.12 0.90 29.72
C VAL A 317 -6.64 1.14 29.94
N LEU A 318 -6.31 2.35 30.39
CA LEU A 318 -5.03 2.69 30.98
C LEU A 318 -5.08 2.40 32.48
N SER A 319 -4.18 1.59 32.99
CA SER A 319 -4.06 1.24 34.39
C SER A 319 -2.69 1.66 34.91
N ILE A 320 -2.67 2.34 36.05
CA ILE A 320 -1.45 2.74 36.78
C ILE A 320 -1.50 2.09 38.17
N LYS A 321 -0.48 1.31 38.50
CA LYS A 321 -0.31 0.77 39.86
C LYS A 321 0.24 1.86 40.78
N PRO A 322 0.05 1.77 42.08
CA PRO A 322 0.59 2.76 43.02
C PRO A 322 2.09 3.01 42.77
N THR A 323 2.41 4.20 42.33
CA THR A 323 3.75 4.57 41.86
C THR A 323 4.09 5.97 42.33
N LEU A 324 5.30 6.16 42.82
CA LEU A 324 5.81 7.46 43.28
C LEU A 324 5.96 8.39 42.04
N ILE A 325 5.36 9.57 42.12
CA ILE A 325 5.59 10.61 41.15
C ILE A 325 6.85 11.39 41.55
N ASN A 326 7.71 11.59 40.58
CA ASN A 326 8.82 12.55 40.67
C ASN A 326 8.78 13.42 39.38
N MET A 327 8.71 14.74 39.55
CA MET A 327 8.55 15.65 38.44
C MET A 327 9.80 15.72 37.55
N ALA A 328 10.98 15.63 38.17
CA ALA A 328 12.26 15.69 37.50
C ALA A 328 12.65 14.35 36.84
N ASN A 329 12.32 13.24 37.53
CA ASN A 329 12.77 11.90 37.15
C ASN A 329 11.65 10.89 37.34
N ALA A 330 10.58 11.05 36.56
CA ALA A 330 9.43 10.15 36.62
C ALA A 330 9.85 8.71 36.26
N HIS A 331 9.29 7.75 36.99
CA HIS A 331 9.35 6.32 36.66
C HIS A 331 7.98 5.70 36.94
N ILE A 332 7.04 5.90 36.00
CA ILE A 332 5.63 5.51 36.19
C ILE A 332 5.31 4.34 35.28
N PRO A 333 5.32 3.11 35.77
CA PRO A 333 4.86 1.95 35.03
C PRO A 333 3.33 2.01 34.86
N PHE A 334 2.88 1.78 33.65
CA PHE A 334 1.46 1.69 33.31
C PHE A 334 1.21 0.55 32.34
N GLN A 335 -0.03 0.15 32.26
CA GLN A 335 -0.48 -0.82 31.27
C GLN A 335 -1.69 -0.28 30.50
N LEU A 336 -1.58 -0.24 29.18
CA LEU A 336 -2.68 0.06 28.30
C LEU A 336 -3.20 -1.26 27.72
N THR A 337 -4.44 -1.60 28.03
CA THR A 337 -5.11 -2.79 27.50
C THR A 337 -6.40 -2.41 26.83
N GLY A 338 -6.76 -3.09 25.76
CA GLY A 338 -8.02 -2.80 25.12
C GLY A 338 -8.36 -3.70 23.97
N GLN A 339 -9.61 -3.61 23.61
CA GLN A 339 -10.17 -4.25 22.43
C GLN A 339 -11.06 -3.24 21.68
N MET A 340 -10.95 -3.24 20.37
CA MET A 340 -11.79 -2.44 19.50
C MET A 340 -12.26 -3.30 18.32
N ASN A 341 -13.52 -3.18 18.00
CA ASN A 341 -14.13 -3.84 16.86
C ASN A 341 -14.60 -2.77 15.85
N ARG A 342 -14.14 -2.87 14.60
CA ARG A 342 -14.56 -2.02 13.49
C ARG A 342 -15.10 -2.90 12.36
N GLY A 343 -16.41 -2.89 12.15
CA GLY A 343 -17.04 -3.86 11.26
C GLY A 343 -16.76 -5.29 11.74
N GLN A 344 -16.14 -6.09 10.88
CA GLN A 344 -15.72 -7.47 11.20
C GLN A 344 -14.25 -7.57 11.63
N MET A 345 -13.55 -6.44 11.78
CA MET A 345 -12.19 -6.40 12.30
C MET A 345 -12.19 -6.30 13.82
N VAL A 346 -11.38 -7.10 14.46
CA VAL A 346 -11.11 -7.07 15.89
C VAL A 346 -9.65 -6.64 16.09
N MET A 347 -9.45 -5.64 16.93
CA MET A 347 -8.13 -5.13 17.30
C MET A 347 -7.98 -5.26 18.81
N THR A 348 -6.87 -5.77 19.26
CA THR A 348 -6.53 -5.86 20.68
C THR A 348 -5.16 -5.27 20.94
N MET A 349 -5.00 -4.67 22.10
CA MET A 349 -3.71 -4.15 22.55
C MET A 349 -3.44 -4.56 23.98
N SER A 350 -2.19 -4.85 24.27
CA SER A 350 -1.64 -5.02 25.59
C SER A 350 -0.27 -4.38 25.59
N LEU A 351 -0.18 -3.17 26.12
CA LEU A 351 0.99 -2.32 26.02
C LEU A 351 1.48 -1.96 27.43
N PRO A 352 2.23 -2.85 28.10
CA PRO A 352 2.99 -2.47 29.29
C PRO A 352 4.05 -1.45 28.90
N ALA A 353 4.11 -0.33 29.61
CA ALA A 353 5.05 0.73 29.33
C ALA A 353 5.44 1.47 30.62
N ILE A 354 6.53 2.21 30.56
CA ILE A 354 7.03 3.04 31.66
C ILE A 354 7.22 4.46 31.13
N VAL A 355 6.65 5.43 31.84
CA VAL A 355 7.00 6.85 31.64
C VAL A 355 8.28 7.11 32.39
N THR A 356 9.30 7.64 31.73
CA THR A 356 10.59 8.00 32.32
C THR A 356 10.99 9.43 31.93
N GLY A 357 11.87 10.04 32.74
CA GLY A 357 12.37 11.41 32.56
C GLY A 357 11.49 12.49 33.15
N PRO A 358 11.75 13.75 32.84
CA PRO A 358 10.94 14.85 33.36
C PRO A 358 9.49 14.77 32.83
N LEU A 359 8.51 15.00 33.74
CA LEU A 359 7.08 14.92 33.34
C LEU A 359 6.67 15.98 32.33
N VAL A 360 7.44 17.06 32.15
CA VAL A 360 7.25 18.08 31.11
C VAL A 360 7.66 17.57 29.71
N ALA A 361 8.58 16.59 29.66
CA ALA A 361 9.04 16.00 28.41
C ALA A 361 9.21 14.46 28.60
N PRO A 362 8.12 13.73 28.80
CA PRO A 362 8.18 12.34 29.18
C PRO A 362 8.63 11.45 28.02
N LYS A 363 9.38 10.41 28.35
CA LYS A 363 9.70 9.31 27.47
C LYS A 363 8.91 8.08 27.87
N ILE A 364 8.08 7.55 26.99
CA ILE A 364 7.29 6.35 27.21
C ILE A 364 8.03 5.16 26.58
N THR A 365 8.55 4.26 27.38
CA THR A 365 9.28 3.08 26.91
C THR A 365 8.38 1.84 27.04
N PHE A 366 8.13 1.18 25.91
CA PHE A 366 7.33 -0.04 25.85
C PHE A 366 8.14 -1.24 26.35
N GLN A 367 7.54 -1.98 27.27
CA GLN A 367 8.16 -3.08 27.96
C GLN A 367 7.97 -4.42 27.20
N PRO A 368 8.74 -5.48 27.54
CA PRO A 368 8.49 -6.82 27.04
C PRO A 368 7.02 -7.23 27.20
N GLY A 369 6.43 -7.79 26.13
CA GLY A 369 5.01 -8.11 26.08
C GLY A 369 4.13 -7.01 25.48
N ALA A 370 4.68 -5.83 25.15
CA ALA A 370 3.95 -4.79 24.44
C ALA A 370 3.62 -5.25 23.02
N LEU A 371 2.32 -5.47 22.77
CA LEU A 371 1.85 -6.06 21.54
C LEU A 371 0.49 -5.48 21.14
N PHE A 372 0.39 -5.08 19.88
CA PHE A 372 -0.88 -4.80 19.21
C PHE A 372 -1.19 -5.95 18.26
N ARG A 373 -2.44 -6.40 18.25
CA ARG A 373 -2.94 -7.45 17.36
C ARG A 373 -4.22 -7.01 16.66
N ALA A 374 -4.38 -7.44 15.42
CA ALA A 374 -5.61 -7.25 14.67
C ALA A 374 -5.93 -8.48 13.82
N TRP A 375 -7.22 -8.81 13.70
CA TRP A 375 -7.71 -9.89 12.83
C TRP A 375 -9.14 -9.64 12.44
N GLY A 376 -9.60 -10.30 11.37
CA GLY A 376 -10.98 -10.21 10.89
C GLY A 376 -11.08 -9.86 9.41
N LYS A 377 -12.29 -9.69 8.93
CA LYS A 377 -12.55 -9.30 7.54
C LYS A 377 -12.38 -7.80 7.35
N VAL A 378 -11.57 -7.43 6.37
CA VAL A 378 -11.39 -6.04 5.90
C VAL A 378 -12.36 -5.72 4.76
N SER A 379 -12.60 -6.70 3.87
CA SER A 379 -13.58 -6.65 2.78
C SER A 379 -14.24 -8.02 2.62
N GLU A 380 -15.16 -8.15 1.67
CA GLU A 380 -15.82 -9.44 1.39
C GLU A 380 -14.81 -10.54 1.03
N THR A 381 -13.76 -10.19 0.30
CA THR A 381 -12.75 -11.12 -0.18
C THR A 381 -11.52 -11.22 0.70
N PHE A 382 -11.15 -10.14 1.43
CA PHE A 382 -9.89 -10.02 2.15
C PHE A 382 -10.07 -10.16 3.67
N THR A 383 -9.40 -11.15 4.25
CA THR A 383 -9.39 -11.44 5.69
C THR A 383 -7.98 -11.39 6.23
N VAL A 384 -7.74 -10.56 7.23
CA VAL A 384 -6.53 -10.61 8.06
C VAL A 384 -6.71 -11.73 9.07
N LYS A 385 -5.91 -12.78 8.98
CA LYS A 385 -5.91 -13.88 9.94
C LYS A 385 -5.25 -13.47 11.24
N GLU A 386 -4.14 -12.75 11.15
CA GLU A 386 -3.44 -12.15 12.26
C GLU A 386 -2.49 -11.06 11.77
N ALA A 387 -2.57 -9.88 12.36
CA ALA A 387 -1.56 -8.85 12.30
C ALA A 387 -1.00 -8.63 13.69
N ARG A 388 0.32 -8.66 13.84
CA ARG A 388 1.06 -8.44 15.09
C ARG A 388 2.01 -7.28 14.93
N LEU A 389 1.96 -6.32 15.84
CA LEU A 389 2.89 -5.21 15.94
C LEU A 389 3.52 -5.22 17.32
N PRO A 390 4.64 -5.91 17.49
CA PRO A 390 5.39 -5.88 18.75
C PRO A 390 6.08 -4.53 18.91
N LEU A 391 5.91 -3.88 20.06
CA LEU A 391 6.47 -2.57 20.39
C LEU A 391 7.53 -2.65 21.48
N ALA A 392 7.84 -3.84 22.00
CA ALA A 392 8.83 -4.03 23.06
C ALA A 392 10.19 -3.44 22.67
N GLY A 393 10.75 -2.59 23.55
CA GLY A 393 12.03 -1.93 23.31
C GLY A 393 11.95 -0.63 22.48
N THR A 394 10.77 -0.27 21.96
CA THR A 394 10.55 1.05 21.37
C THR A 394 10.19 2.06 22.46
N TYR A 395 10.41 3.33 22.17
CA TYR A 395 9.94 4.40 23.04
C TYR A 395 9.26 5.50 22.21
N LEU A 396 8.32 6.15 22.86
CA LEU A 396 7.58 7.29 22.34
C LEU A 396 8.00 8.54 23.10
N THR A 397 8.37 9.57 22.37
CA THR A 397 8.59 10.92 22.88
C THR A 397 7.64 11.89 22.19
N ARG A 398 7.76 13.16 22.48
CA ARG A 398 7.05 14.22 21.77
C ARG A 398 7.35 14.25 20.27
N ASP A 399 8.54 13.83 19.86
CA ASP A 399 8.97 13.79 18.47
C ASP A 399 8.43 12.59 17.69
N GLY A 400 8.01 11.54 18.40
CA GLY A 400 7.45 10.33 17.83
C GLY A 400 8.08 9.04 18.36
N PHE A 401 7.82 7.95 17.66
CA PHE A 401 8.37 6.63 17.97
C PHE A 401 9.84 6.53 17.58
N THR A 402 10.65 6.01 18.49
CA THR A 402 12.06 5.69 18.21
C THR A 402 12.35 4.27 18.67
N GLY A 403 13.14 3.54 17.86
CA GLY A 403 13.50 2.16 18.09
C GLY A 403 12.98 1.22 17.01
N ARG A 404 12.99 -0.06 17.29
CA ARG A 404 12.63 -1.11 16.34
C ARG A 404 11.12 -1.25 16.17
N LEU A 405 10.59 -0.85 15.03
CA LEU A 405 9.19 -1.06 14.65
C LEU A 405 9.06 -2.29 13.75
N GLN A 406 8.19 -3.21 14.15
CA GLN A 406 7.92 -4.45 13.43
C GLN A 406 6.44 -4.63 13.14
N ALA A 407 6.13 -5.28 12.02
CA ALA A 407 4.79 -5.79 11.73
C ALA A 407 4.89 -7.18 11.11
N ILE A 408 4.05 -8.09 11.57
CA ILE A 408 3.92 -9.43 11.00
C ILE A 408 2.44 -9.60 10.65
N VAL A 409 2.15 -9.75 9.37
CA VAL A 409 0.79 -9.85 8.86
C VAL A 409 0.61 -11.19 8.16
N THR A 410 -0.36 -11.97 8.63
CA THR A 410 -0.86 -13.17 7.91
C THR A 410 -2.27 -12.88 7.44
N ALA A 411 -2.48 -12.95 6.15
CA ALA A 411 -3.75 -12.63 5.55
C ALA A 411 -4.18 -13.69 4.51
N GLN A 412 -5.44 -13.65 4.19
CA GLN A 412 -6.04 -14.51 3.17
C GLN A 412 -7.04 -13.71 2.36
N ASP A 413 -6.91 -13.79 1.06
CA ASP A 413 -7.87 -13.28 0.10
C ASP A 413 -8.46 -14.43 -0.72
N SER A 414 -9.72 -14.33 -1.15
CA SER A 414 -10.37 -15.39 -1.94
C SER A 414 -9.73 -15.55 -3.33
N TYR A 415 -9.19 -14.49 -3.91
CA TYR A 415 -8.52 -14.50 -5.22
C TYR A 415 -7.00 -14.63 -5.08
N TRP A 416 -6.40 -13.87 -4.15
CA TRP A 416 -4.94 -13.78 -3.99
C TRP A 416 -4.36 -14.85 -3.05
N GLY A 417 -5.22 -15.63 -2.41
CA GLY A 417 -4.82 -16.73 -1.53
C GLY A 417 -4.28 -16.31 -0.17
N LYS A 418 -3.46 -17.17 0.41
CA LYS A 418 -2.84 -16.96 1.72
C LYS A 418 -1.44 -16.37 1.56
N PHE A 419 -1.11 -15.38 2.38
CA PHE A 419 0.24 -14.81 2.40
C PHE A 419 0.64 -14.37 3.81
N LYS A 420 1.95 -14.28 4.01
CA LYS A 420 2.57 -13.78 5.22
C LYS A 420 3.61 -12.72 4.84
N LEU A 421 3.51 -11.57 5.47
CA LEU A 421 4.42 -10.44 5.26
C LEU A 421 5.04 -10.04 6.59
N HIS A 422 6.34 -9.84 6.60
CA HIS A 422 7.12 -9.27 7.69
C HIS A 422 7.64 -7.90 7.30
N LEU A 423 7.55 -6.97 8.22
CA LEU A 423 8.13 -5.65 8.16
C LEU A 423 8.97 -5.45 9.41
N ASP A 424 10.21 -5.02 9.28
CA ASP A 424 11.15 -4.84 10.39
C ASP A 424 12.08 -3.66 10.10
N GLY A 425 12.09 -2.67 10.97
CA GLY A 425 12.86 -1.48 10.76
C GLY A 425 13.13 -0.67 12.00
N ASN A 426 13.99 0.34 11.87
CA ASN A 426 14.31 1.29 12.91
C ASN A 426 13.70 2.65 12.61
N ALA A 427 13.08 3.24 13.61
CA ALA A 427 12.45 4.54 13.56
C ALA A 427 13.20 5.52 14.45
N GLU A 428 13.23 6.79 14.06
CA GLU A 428 13.80 7.90 14.81
C GLU A 428 12.81 9.07 14.79
N GLY A 429 12.12 9.29 15.91
CA GLY A 429 11.10 10.32 16.04
C GLY A 429 9.95 10.16 15.05
N PHE A 430 9.60 8.92 14.70
CA PHE A 430 8.67 8.63 13.62
C PHE A 430 7.21 8.78 14.06
N ILE A 431 6.52 9.62 13.37
CA ILE A 431 5.06 9.64 13.17
C ILE A 431 4.82 9.93 11.68
N PRO A 432 3.68 9.57 11.12
CA PRO A 432 3.39 9.91 9.73
C PRO A 432 3.68 11.39 9.44
N ASP A 433 4.49 11.64 8.40
CA ASP A 433 4.96 12.95 7.95
C ASP A 433 5.97 13.68 8.86
N LYS A 434 6.49 12.99 9.88
CA LYS A 434 7.61 13.46 10.73
C LYS A 434 8.59 12.32 11.01
N GLY A 435 9.88 12.69 11.26
CA GLY A 435 10.91 11.74 11.58
C GLY A 435 11.23 10.77 10.46
N ASN A 436 11.94 9.71 10.81
CA ASN A 436 12.46 8.76 9.84
C ASN A 436 12.14 7.34 10.26
N TRP A 437 11.84 6.48 9.29
CA TRP A 437 11.68 5.06 9.49
C TRP A 437 12.31 4.30 8.32
N HIS A 438 13.33 3.49 8.61
CA HIS A 438 14.01 2.63 7.64
C HIS A 438 13.64 1.19 7.95
N TRP A 439 13.17 0.44 6.94
CA TRP A 439 12.72 -0.93 7.13
C TRP A 439 13.21 -1.86 6.02
N ARG A 440 13.27 -3.12 6.36
CA ARG A 440 13.29 -4.24 5.43
C ARG A 440 11.94 -4.96 5.50
N TYR A 441 11.56 -5.55 4.40
CA TYR A 441 10.35 -6.37 4.34
C TYR A 441 10.64 -7.66 3.59
N TRP A 442 9.95 -8.72 3.97
CA TRP A 442 9.99 -10.00 3.30
C TRP A 442 8.69 -10.75 3.54
N GLY A 443 8.36 -11.63 2.60
CA GLY A 443 7.13 -12.40 2.71
C GLY A 443 7.04 -13.47 1.64
N ASN A 444 6.03 -14.27 1.78
CA ASN A 444 5.67 -15.28 0.81
C ASN A 444 4.16 -15.51 0.80
N GLY A 445 3.68 -16.09 -0.27
CA GLY A 445 2.27 -16.41 -0.43
C GLY A 445 2.03 -17.45 -1.49
N HIS A 446 0.78 -17.83 -1.59
CA HIS A 446 0.29 -18.73 -2.63
C HIS A 446 -0.90 -18.08 -3.33
N LEU A 447 -0.85 -18.05 -4.66
CA LEU A 447 -1.86 -17.44 -5.52
C LEU A 447 -2.69 -18.55 -6.18
N PRO A 448 -3.90 -18.92 -5.65
CA PRO A 448 -4.64 -20.07 -6.10
C PRO A 448 -5.02 -20.06 -7.58
N PRO A 449 -5.43 -18.92 -8.18
CA PRO A 449 -5.79 -18.89 -9.61
C PRO A 449 -4.64 -19.27 -10.54
N LEU A 450 -3.40 -19.02 -10.11
CA LEU A 450 -2.20 -19.35 -10.87
C LEU A 450 -1.50 -20.61 -10.34
N GLN A 451 -2.00 -21.21 -9.26
CA GLN A 451 -1.37 -22.31 -8.50
C GLN A 451 0.12 -22.05 -8.20
N ALA A 452 0.47 -20.77 -8.02
CA ALA A 452 1.83 -20.31 -7.94
C ALA A 452 2.19 -19.82 -6.53
N LYS A 453 3.40 -20.14 -6.09
CA LYS A 453 4.00 -19.57 -4.90
C LYS A 453 4.76 -18.32 -5.31
N TRP A 454 4.62 -17.26 -4.50
CA TRP A 454 5.37 -16.03 -4.69
C TRP A 454 6.15 -15.67 -3.45
N ASP A 455 7.21 -14.93 -3.63
CA ASP A 455 7.98 -14.31 -2.57
C ASP A 455 8.13 -12.80 -2.81
N ILE A 456 8.47 -12.08 -1.77
CA ILE A 456 8.79 -10.66 -1.82
C ILE A 456 9.85 -10.35 -0.77
N ALA A 457 10.84 -9.56 -1.13
CA ALA A 457 11.83 -9.02 -0.21
C ALA A 457 12.32 -7.66 -0.70
N GLY A 458 12.71 -6.82 0.26
CA GLY A 458 13.23 -5.52 -0.08
C GLY A 458 13.52 -4.64 1.13
N THR A 459 13.83 -3.39 0.84
CA THR A 459 14.09 -2.35 1.83
C THR A 459 13.39 -1.06 1.43
N GLY A 460 13.06 -0.25 2.41
CA GLY A 460 12.43 1.04 2.18
C GLY A 460 12.70 2.02 3.31
N SER A 461 12.34 3.26 3.08
CA SER A 461 12.40 4.33 4.06
C SER A 461 11.19 5.25 3.96
N TRP A 462 10.81 5.81 5.09
CA TRP A 462 9.85 6.90 5.18
C TRP A 462 10.52 8.06 5.91
N GLU A 463 10.84 9.09 5.18
CA GLU A 463 11.53 10.27 5.67
C GLU A 463 10.63 11.48 5.50
N ARG A 464 10.03 11.94 6.59
CA ARG A 464 9.02 13.02 6.57
C ARG A 464 7.87 12.68 5.61
N SER A 465 7.73 13.42 4.51
CA SER A 465 6.69 13.22 3.48
C SER A 465 7.07 12.21 2.40
N GLN A 466 8.35 11.85 2.29
CA GLN A 466 8.87 10.99 1.24
C GLN A 466 8.87 9.53 1.65
N ILE A 467 8.23 8.69 0.86
CA ILE A 467 8.28 7.23 0.99
C ILE A 467 9.12 6.68 -0.15
N THR A 468 10.15 5.93 0.17
CA THR A 468 11.04 5.32 -0.82
C THR A 468 11.09 3.81 -0.64
N VAL A 469 10.84 3.07 -1.71
CA VAL A 469 11.17 1.65 -1.79
C VAL A 469 12.56 1.56 -2.42
N ASN A 470 13.59 1.32 -1.58
CA ASN A 470 14.99 1.33 -2.02
C ASN A 470 15.34 0.07 -2.82
N ALA A 471 14.80 -1.05 -2.43
CA ALA A 471 14.97 -2.32 -3.12
C ALA A 471 13.68 -3.12 -3.07
N LEU A 472 13.36 -3.78 -4.15
CA LEU A 472 12.25 -4.73 -4.29
C LEU A 472 12.74 -5.90 -5.13
N ASN A 473 12.54 -7.10 -4.64
CA ASN A 473 12.64 -8.33 -5.40
C ASN A 473 11.40 -9.17 -5.08
N THR A 474 10.57 -9.40 -6.07
CA THR A 474 9.36 -10.22 -5.93
C THR A 474 9.16 -11.05 -7.18
N GLY A 475 8.57 -12.20 -7.05
CA GLY A 475 8.27 -13.04 -8.19
C GLY A 475 7.65 -14.37 -7.79
N PHE A 476 7.61 -15.24 -8.78
CA PHE A 476 7.05 -16.58 -8.68
C PHE A 476 8.09 -17.62 -9.12
N ASP A 477 7.95 -18.84 -8.62
CA ASP A 477 8.74 -19.96 -9.14
C ASP A 477 8.25 -20.33 -10.54
N VAL A 478 6.96 -20.57 -10.68
CA VAL A 478 6.28 -20.84 -11.95
C VAL A 478 4.89 -20.21 -11.90
N ILE A 479 4.48 -19.56 -12.98
CA ILE A 479 3.09 -19.11 -13.18
C ILE A 479 2.47 -19.92 -14.30
N GLN A 480 1.28 -20.46 -14.08
CA GLN A 480 0.46 -21.07 -15.11
C GLN A 480 -0.89 -20.35 -15.18
N TYR A 481 -1.18 -19.78 -16.34
CA TYR A 481 -2.47 -19.12 -16.59
C TYR A 481 -2.99 -19.46 -17.98
N GLY A 482 -4.11 -20.17 -18.04
CA GLY A 482 -4.67 -20.64 -19.30
C GLY A 482 -3.69 -21.49 -20.09
N LEU A 483 -3.32 -21.00 -21.28
CA LEU A 483 -2.39 -21.67 -22.21
C LEU A 483 -0.93 -21.24 -22.04
N VAL A 484 -0.60 -20.42 -21.06
CA VAL A 484 0.73 -19.85 -20.86
C VAL A 484 1.31 -20.31 -19.54
N GLN A 485 2.55 -20.81 -19.58
CA GLN A 485 3.36 -21.12 -18.42
C GLN A 485 4.64 -20.29 -18.46
N MET A 486 4.92 -19.56 -17.39
CA MET A 486 6.10 -18.72 -17.27
C MET A 486 6.99 -19.20 -16.13
N GLU A 487 8.27 -19.39 -16.41
CA GLU A 487 9.27 -19.86 -15.45
C GLU A 487 10.00 -18.69 -14.79
N ALA A 488 10.05 -18.72 -13.47
CA ALA A 488 10.78 -17.78 -12.61
C ALA A 488 10.59 -16.29 -13.00
N PRO A 489 9.35 -15.79 -13.17
CA PRO A 489 9.15 -14.38 -13.40
C PRO A 489 9.53 -13.59 -12.14
N ARG A 490 10.43 -12.61 -12.30
CA ARG A 490 10.98 -11.77 -11.22
C ARG A 490 10.84 -10.30 -11.54
N LEU A 491 10.30 -9.53 -10.59
CA LEU A 491 10.22 -8.09 -10.63
C LEU A 491 11.23 -7.50 -9.64
N GLN A 492 12.09 -6.62 -10.12
CA GLN A 492 13.12 -5.93 -9.33
C GLN A 492 13.10 -4.43 -9.63
N LEU A 493 13.58 -3.63 -8.71
CA LEU A 493 13.85 -2.22 -8.98
C LEU A 493 15.24 -2.05 -9.57
N ILE A 494 15.35 -1.21 -10.59
CA ILE A 494 16.63 -0.73 -11.14
C ILE A 494 17.07 0.52 -10.37
N THR A 495 16.14 1.44 -10.17
CA THR A 495 16.30 2.61 -9.31
C THR A 495 15.24 2.61 -8.20
N PRO A 496 15.48 3.25 -7.05
CA PRO A 496 14.50 3.34 -5.98
C PRO A 496 13.17 3.92 -6.49
N LEU A 497 12.07 3.37 -5.98
CA LEU A 497 10.74 3.90 -6.23
C LEU A 497 10.42 4.95 -5.17
N VAL A 498 10.33 6.20 -5.57
CA VAL A 498 10.19 7.36 -4.68
C VAL A 498 8.80 7.96 -4.83
N TRP A 499 8.12 8.13 -3.71
CA TRP A 499 6.85 8.83 -3.61
C TRP A 499 6.98 10.06 -2.69
N GLU A 500 7.02 11.26 -3.28
CA GLU A 500 6.98 12.54 -2.56
C GLU A 500 5.53 12.99 -2.40
N ARG A 501 5.04 13.08 -1.14
CA ARG A 501 3.64 13.31 -0.81
C ARG A 501 3.27 14.77 -0.53
N SER A 502 4.21 15.55 -0.02
CA SER A 502 3.95 16.91 0.49
C SER A 502 4.16 18.02 -0.52
N ALA A 503 4.68 17.72 -1.72
CA ALA A 503 4.86 18.72 -2.75
C ALA A 503 3.50 19.26 -3.23
N THR A 504 3.45 20.49 -3.68
CA THR A 504 2.26 21.10 -4.33
C THR A 504 1.78 20.24 -5.51
N GLN A 505 2.71 19.52 -6.14
CA GLN A 505 2.45 18.45 -7.10
C GLN A 505 3.20 17.20 -6.62
N PRO A 506 2.51 16.23 -6.01
CA PRO A 506 3.12 14.98 -5.59
C PRO A 506 3.77 14.27 -6.77
N THR A 507 4.91 13.62 -6.53
CA THR A 507 5.64 12.87 -7.56
C THR A 507 5.84 11.43 -7.14
N PHE A 508 5.66 10.52 -8.09
CA PHE A 508 5.90 9.09 -7.92
C PHE A 508 6.73 8.59 -9.10
N MET A 509 7.96 8.12 -8.84
CA MET A 509 8.89 7.73 -9.90
C MET A 509 9.84 6.62 -9.48
N GLY A 510 10.30 5.85 -10.47
CA GLY A 510 11.33 4.84 -10.32
C GLY A 510 11.43 3.96 -11.55
N ASP A 511 12.45 3.12 -11.62
CA ASP A 511 12.65 2.18 -12.71
C ASP A 511 12.56 0.75 -12.20
N LEU A 512 11.88 -0.09 -12.97
CA LEU A 512 11.67 -1.49 -12.64
C LEU A 512 12.09 -2.40 -13.80
N GLN A 513 12.45 -3.62 -13.46
CA GLN A 513 12.74 -4.69 -14.40
C GLN A 513 11.94 -5.94 -14.03
N LEU A 514 11.17 -6.44 -14.97
CA LEU A 514 10.55 -7.75 -14.91
C LEU A 514 11.31 -8.67 -15.86
N SER A 515 11.78 -9.80 -15.38
CA SER A 515 12.46 -10.83 -16.17
C SER A 515 11.77 -12.18 -16.02
N ALA A 516 11.87 -13.02 -17.03
CA ALA A 516 11.48 -14.42 -16.97
C ALA A 516 12.46 -15.27 -17.75
N LEU A 517 12.71 -16.48 -17.26
CA LEU A 517 13.67 -17.40 -17.88
C LEU A 517 13.10 -18.00 -19.16
N ARG A 518 11.81 -18.31 -19.16
CA ARG A 518 11.13 -18.92 -20.29
C ARG A 518 9.63 -18.76 -20.15
N THR A 519 8.94 -18.60 -21.26
CA THR A 519 7.48 -18.61 -21.31
C THR A 519 7.02 -19.62 -22.35
N ASP A 520 6.47 -20.72 -21.91
CA ASP A 520 5.93 -21.78 -22.75
C ASP A 520 4.45 -21.56 -23.05
N PHE A 521 4.09 -21.78 -24.30
CA PHE A 521 2.69 -21.81 -24.73
C PHE A 521 2.22 -23.27 -24.84
N ARG A 522 1.05 -23.57 -24.34
CA ARG A 522 0.49 -24.93 -24.40
C ARG A 522 0.31 -25.45 -25.84
N SER A 523 0.31 -24.55 -26.80
CA SER A 523 0.36 -24.86 -28.24
C SER A 523 1.71 -25.43 -28.70
N GLY A 524 2.75 -25.43 -27.86
CA GLY A 524 4.05 -26.01 -28.14
C GLY A 524 5.15 -25.02 -28.51
N GLY A 525 4.85 -23.74 -28.68
CA GLY A 525 5.84 -22.65 -28.85
C GLY A 525 6.29 -22.09 -27.51
N PHE A 526 7.38 -21.32 -27.50
CA PHE A 526 7.86 -20.62 -26.33
C PHE A 526 8.43 -19.24 -26.67
N LEU A 527 8.31 -18.31 -25.72
CA LEU A 527 9.03 -17.04 -25.77
C LEU A 527 10.39 -17.22 -25.06
N PRO A 528 11.49 -16.84 -25.68
CA PRO A 528 12.82 -16.89 -25.08
C PRO A 528 12.92 -16.06 -23.80
N PRO A 529 14.01 -16.18 -23.01
CA PRO A 529 14.25 -15.31 -21.87
C PRO A 529 14.08 -13.85 -22.26
N PHE A 530 13.37 -13.09 -21.40
CA PHE A 530 13.13 -11.69 -21.67
C PHE A 530 13.34 -10.81 -20.44
N ASP A 531 13.70 -9.57 -20.72
CA ASP A 531 13.69 -8.47 -19.77
C ASP A 531 12.67 -7.42 -20.22
N PHE A 532 11.80 -7.02 -19.30
CA PHE A 532 10.94 -5.86 -19.44
C PHE A 532 11.44 -4.77 -18.50
N LYS A 533 12.05 -3.72 -19.06
CA LYS A 533 12.52 -2.55 -18.32
C LYS A 533 11.55 -1.41 -18.52
N ALA A 534 11.13 -0.80 -17.41
CA ALA A 534 10.14 0.27 -17.46
C ALA A 534 10.40 1.35 -16.41
N THR A 535 10.15 2.59 -16.82
CA THR A 535 10.12 3.77 -15.97
C THR A 535 8.70 4.06 -15.55
N VAL A 536 8.50 4.18 -14.25
CA VAL A 536 7.25 4.61 -13.63
C VAL A 536 7.33 6.11 -13.37
N THR A 537 6.32 6.86 -13.79
CA THR A 537 6.19 8.29 -13.52
C THR A 537 4.74 8.64 -13.21
N GLY A 538 4.50 9.40 -12.14
CA GLY A 538 3.13 9.75 -11.75
C GLY A 538 3.07 10.68 -10.55
N GLN A 539 1.89 10.75 -9.96
CA GLN A 539 1.62 11.56 -8.76
C GLN A 539 1.54 10.69 -7.50
N SER A 540 1.14 9.44 -7.65
CA SER A 540 0.96 8.51 -6.53
C SER A 540 1.00 7.06 -7.02
N PRO A 541 1.11 6.07 -6.12
CA PRO A 541 0.96 4.65 -6.46
C PRO A 541 -0.39 4.29 -7.12
N ASP A 542 -1.40 5.14 -6.94
CA ASP A 542 -2.73 4.97 -7.53
C ASP A 542 -2.91 5.71 -8.86
N ASN A 543 -1.94 6.55 -9.25
CA ASN A 543 -2.01 7.32 -10.50
C ASN A 543 -0.62 7.49 -11.10
N PHE A 544 -0.27 6.61 -12.03
CA PHE A 544 1.03 6.62 -12.69
C PHE A 544 0.96 6.12 -14.13
N ILE A 545 2.02 6.43 -14.85
CA ILE A 545 2.32 5.97 -16.21
C ILE A 545 3.54 5.05 -16.14
N LEU A 546 3.51 3.99 -16.93
CA LEU A 546 4.57 3.04 -17.14
C LEU A 546 5.04 3.10 -18.58
N ASN A 547 6.29 3.51 -18.80
CA ASN A 547 6.91 3.49 -20.12
C ASN A 547 8.04 2.46 -20.12
N GLY A 548 7.98 1.46 -20.98
CA GLY A 548 8.93 0.38 -20.97
C GLY A 548 9.20 -0.26 -22.31
N LYS A 549 10.11 -1.21 -22.28
CA LYS A 549 10.46 -2.06 -23.43
C LYS A 549 10.58 -3.49 -22.98
N LEU A 550 9.87 -4.38 -23.66
CA LEU A 550 10.02 -5.82 -23.53
C LEU A 550 11.10 -6.28 -24.52
N SER A 551 12.15 -6.88 -24.04
CA SER A 551 13.31 -7.29 -24.84
C SER A 551 13.55 -8.80 -24.70
N PRO A 552 12.83 -9.63 -25.48
CA PRO A 552 13.13 -11.05 -25.57
C PRO A 552 14.46 -11.27 -26.29
N LYS A 553 15.15 -12.35 -25.98
CA LYS A 553 16.39 -12.70 -26.68
C LYS A 553 16.12 -12.92 -28.16
N ASP A 554 16.96 -12.34 -29.02
CA ASP A 554 16.92 -12.44 -30.49
C ASP A 554 15.67 -11.82 -31.14
N ILE A 555 14.83 -11.12 -30.38
CA ILE A 555 13.65 -10.39 -30.84
C ILE A 555 13.88 -8.89 -30.60
N GLU A 556 13.48 -8.07 -31.54
CA GLU A 556 13.54 -6.60 -31.43
C GLU A 556 12.73 -6.10 -30.22
N PRO A 557 13.26 -5.14 -29.43
CA PRO A 557 12.57 -4.62 -28.26
C PRO A 557 11.18 -4.07 -28.60
N ILE A 558 10.18 -4.50 -27.86
CA ILE A 558 8.78 -4.13 -28.02
C ILE A 558 8.46 -2.97 -27.07
N PRO A 559 8.26 -1.74 -27.54
CA PRO A 559 7.83 -0.63 -26.71
C PRO A 559 6.46 -0.90 -26.09
N PHE A 560 6.34 -0.55 -24.82
CA PHE A 560 5.12 -0.67 -24.04
C PHE A 560 4.81 0.65 -23.32
N TYR A 561 3.58 1.05 -23.37
CA TYR A 561 3.02 2.15 -22.59
C TYR A 561 1.89 1.63 -21.72
N GLY A 562 1.88 2.00 -20.43
CA GLY A 562 0.81 1.67 -19.49
C GLY A 562 0.38 2.89 -18.70
N ARG A 563 -0.88 2.94 -18.28
CA ARG A 563 -1.43 3.95 -17.39
C ARG A 563 -2.36 3.30 -16.36
N TRP A 564 -2.11 3.57 -15.10
CA TRP A 564 -2.96 3.22 -13.97
C TRP A 564 -3.57 4.49 -13.38
N ASP A 565 -4.89 4.50 -13.16
CA ASP A 565 -5.63 5.64 -12.60
C ASP A 565 -6.36 5.30 -11.28
N GLY A 566 -5.92 4.23 -10.59
CA GLY A 566 -6.54 3.75 -9.35
C GLY A 566 -7.71 2.79 -9.57
N THR A 567 -8.34 2.83 -10.72
CA THR A 567 -9.54 2.03 -11.05
C THR A 567 -9.39 1.22 -12.34
N ARG A 568 -8.59 1.74 -13.28
CA ARG A 568 -8.46 1.22 -14.63
C ARG A 568 -6.99 1.17 -15.05
N LEU A 569 -6.57 0.00 -15.50
CA LEU A 569 -5.31 -0.21 -16.18
C LEU A 569 -5.53 -0.14 -17.70
N ARG A 570 -4.78 0.72 -18.37
CA ARG A 570 -4.73 0.81 -19.83
C ARG A 570 -3.31 0.51 -20.27
N GLY A 571 -3.15 -0.19 -21.36
CA GLY A 571 -1.83 -0.47 -21.93
C GLY A 571 -1.84 -0.51 -23.44
N GLU A 572 -0.70 -0.19 -24.04
CA GLU A 572 -0.44 -0.26 -25.47
C GLU A 572 0.95 -0.85 -25.68
N ALA A 573 1.04 -1.81 -26.59
CA ALA A 573 2.30 -2.40 -27.00
C ALA A 573 2.42 -2.31 -28.52
N ARG A 574 3.60 -1.95 -29.01
CA ARG A 574 3.92 -1.88 -30.43
C ARG A 574 5.06 -2.83 -30.74
N TRP A 575 4.75 -3.87 -31.46
CA TRP A 575 5.77 -4.77 -31.95
C TRP A 575 6.37 -4.17 -33.23
N PRO A 576 7.66 -3.78 -33.25
CA PRO A 576 8.28 -3.17 -34.43
C PRO A 576 8.35 -4.17 -35.57
N SER A 577 8.48 -3.64 -36.80
CA SER A 577 8.67 -4.50 -37.97
C SER A 577 9.99 -5.25 -37.85
N GLN A 578 9.92 -6.56 -37.80
CA GLN A 578 11.10 -7.42 -37.68
C GLN A 578 10.96 -8.71 -38.48
N SER A 579 12.10 -9.38 -38.71
CA SER A 579 12.13 -10.65 -39.39
C SER A 579 11.35 -11.74 -38.67
N LEU A 580 10.53 -12.48 -39.37
CA LEU A 580 9.82 -13.65 -38.90
C LEU A 580 10.75 -14.77 -38.42
N LEU A 581 12.01 -14.81 -38.85
CA LEU A 581 13.01 -15.78 -38.38
C LEU A 581 13.21 -15.71 -36.87
N ALA A 582 13.22 -14.48 -36.31
CA ALA A 582 13.35 -14.27 -34.88
C ALA A 582 12.19 -14.87 -34.08
N LEU A 583 11.05 -15.13 -34.72
CA LEU A 583 9.83 -15.64 -34.10
C LEU A 583 9.69 -17.16 -34.18
N GLN A 584 10.67 -17.86 -34.78
CA GLN A 584 10.65 -19.32 -34.92
C GLN A 584 10.39 -20.04 -33.57
N PRO A 585 10.94 -19.60 -32.42
CA PRO A 585 10.64 -20.25 -31.12
C PRO A 585 9.15 -20.18 -30.70
N LEU A 586 8.40 -19.19 -31.19
CA LEU A 586 6.97 -19.05 -30.89
C LEU A 586 6.09 -20.06 -31.63
N ILE A 587 6.66 -20.71 -32.66
CA ILE A 587 5.93 -21.68 -33.50
C ILE A 587 6.10 -23.06 -32.88
N PRO A 588 4.97 -23.78 -32.67
CA PRO A 588 5.04 -25.16 -32.17
C PRO A 588 5.88 -26.05 -33.10
N ALA A 589 6.80 -26.82 -32.54
CA ALA A 589 7.68 -27.69 -33.29
C ALA A 589 6.95 -28.84 -34.00
N ASP A 590 5.83 -29.29 -33.47
CA ASP A 590 4.95 -30.35 -34.04
C ASP A 590 4.26 -29.94 -35.32
N LEU A 591 4.11 -28.63 -35.56
CA LEU A 591 3.60 -28.14 -36.86
C LEU A 591 4.59 -28.37 -38.01
N GLY A 592 5.86 -28.66 -37.74
CA GLY A 592 6.89 -28.86 -38.76
C GLY A 592 7.09 -27.66 -39.67
N MET A 593 6.77 -26.45 -39.17
CA MET A 593 6.89 -25.18 -39.91
C MET A 593 8.22 -24.51 -39.59
N MET A 594 8.93 -24.07 -40.63
CA MET A 594 10.18 -23.34 -40.53
C MET A 594 10.08 -22.02 -41.27
N MET A 595 10.21 -20.91 -40.57
CA MET A 595 10.24 -19.56 -41.19
C MET A 595 11.53 -19.41 -42.00
N ARG A 596 11.41 -18.87 -43.21
CA ARG A 596 12.55 -18.57 -44.08
C ARG A 596 12.73 -17.09 -44.37
N GLY A 597 11.67 -16.33 -44.27
CA GLY A 597 11.70 -14.91 -44.59
C GLY A 597 10.38 -14.22 -44.26
N GLY A 598 10.35 -12.93 -44.51
CA GLY A 598 9.22 -12.07 -44.25
C GLY A 598 9.34 -11.25 -42.95
N ASN A 599 8.43 -10.32 -42.80
CA ASN A 599 8.40 -9.41 -41.67
C ASN A 599 7.05 -9.45 -40.95
N LEU A 600 7.11 -9.32 -39.63
CA LEU A 600 5.92 -9.12 -38.77
C LEU A 600 6.01 -7.74 -38.12
N TYR A 601 4.89 -7.04 -38.04
CA TYR A 601 4.67 -6.00 -37.07
C TYR A 601 3.28 -6.14 -36.43
N ALA A 602 3.12 -5.68 -35.20
CA ALA A 602 1.85 -5.75 -34.50
C ALA A 602 1.65 -4.55 -33.57
N GLN A 603 0.42 -4.23 -33.30
CA GLN A 603 0.03 -3.27 -32.29
C GLN A 603 -1.14 -3.84 -31.50
N ALA A 604 -1.11 -3.71 -30.18
CA ALA A 604 -2.19 -4.09 -29.31
C ALA A 604 -2.39 -3.04 -28.22
N ALA A 605 -3.65 -2.76 -27.89
CA ALA A 605 -4.03 -1.95 -26.75
C ALA A 605 -5.05 -2.69 -25.91
N PHE A 606 -5.00 -2.51 -24.60
CA PHE A 606 -5.95 -3.12 -23.69
C PHE A 606 -6.40 -2.16 -22.60
N SER A 607 -7.56 -2.46 -22.03
CA SER A 607 -8.11 -1.77 -20.87
C SER A 607 -8.75 -2.80 -19.95
N ALA A 608 -8.35 -2.79 -18.67
CA ALA A 608 -8.91 -3.64 -17.63
C ALA A 608 -9.39 -2.77 -16.48
N ALA A 609 -10.63 -2.97 -16.02
CA ALA A 609 -11.19 -2.26 -14.88
C ALA A 609 -12.03 -3.23 -14.03
N LYS A 610 -12.05 -2.98 -12.72
CA LYS A 610 -12.85 -3.78 -11.81
C LYS A 610 -14.34 -3.72 -12.19
N GLY A 611 -14.97 -4.88 -12.36
CA GLY A 611 -16.39 -4.98 -12.74
C GLY A 611 -16.71 -4.71 -14.23
N GLN A 612 -15.71 -4.36 -15.05
CA GLN A 612 -15.90 -4.15 -16.50
C GLN A 612 -15.14 -5.17 -17.37
N GLY A 613 -14.36 -6.05 -16.71
CA GLY A 613 -13.56 -7.06 -17.41
C GLY A 613 -12.40 -6.50 -18.22
N LEU A 614 -11.81 -7.37 -19.05
CA LEU A 614 -10.73 -7.06 -19.98
C LEU A 614 -11.29 -6.74 -21.36
N ARG A 615 -10.85 -5.62 -21.93
CA ARG A 615 -11.07 -5.27 -23.33
C ARG A 615 -9.73 -5.06 -23.98
N ALA A 616 -9.52 -5.66 -25.15
CA ALA A 616 -8.29 -5.48 -25.91
C ALA A 616 -8.61 -5.40 -27.40
N GLY A 617 -7.69 -4.85 -28.16
CA GLY A 617 -7.80 -4.81 -29.61
C GLY A 617 -6.49 -4.39 -30.24
N GLY A 618 -6.37 -4.69 -31.52
CA GLY A 618 -5.15 -4.40 -32.28
C GLY A 618 -5.17 -4.96 -33.68
N HIS A 619 -3.99 -5.06 -34.24
CA HIS A 619 -3.79 -5.69 -35.50
C HIS A 619 -2.43 -6.37 -35.56
N TRP A 620 -2.38 -7.47 -36.32
CA TRP A 620 -1.15 -8.15 -36.68
C TRP A 620 -1.01 -8.08 -38.21
N VAL A 621 0.20 -7.84 -38.66
CA VAL A 621 0.52 -7.75 -40.06
C VAL A 621 1.78 -8.55 -40.40
N VAL A 622 1.64 -9.55 -41.23
CA VAL A 622 2.74 -10.32 -41.80
C VAL A 622 2.89 -9.90 -43.24
N LYS A 623 4.11 -9.63 -43.68
CA LYS A 623 4.42 -9.24 -45.08
C LYS A 623 5.49 -10.15 -45.66
N ASN A 624 5.16 -10.66 -46.85
CA ASN A 624 6.06 -11.45 -47.69
C ASN A 624 6.72 -12.60 -46.94
N ALA A 625 5.93 -13.34 -46.13
CA ALA A 625 6.48 -14.45 -45.43
C ALA A 625 6.71 -15.64 -46.34
N SER A 626 7.86 -16.31 -46.09
CA SER A 626 8.18 -17.60 -46.70
C SER A 626 8.35 -18.64 -45.61
N VAL A 627 7.65 -19.77 -45.76
CA VAL A 627 7.57 -20.78 -44.73
C VAL A 627 7.76 -22.15 -45.35
N TRP A 628 8.70 -22.92 -44.82
CA TRP A 628 8.78 -24.35 -45.14
C TRP A 628 7.81 -25.13 -44.25
N LEU A 629 7.11 -26.02 -44.91
CA LEU A 629 6.28 -27.03 -44.30
C LEU A 629 6.98 -28.39 -44.48
N LYS A 630 6.53 -29.41 -43.74
CA LYS A 630 7.08 -30.75 -43.84
C LYS A 630 7.01 -31.32 -45.28
N ASP A 631 5.94 -30.99 -45.99
CA ASP A 631 5.65 -31.52 -47.32
C ASP A 631 5.42 -30.39 -48.36
N GLY A 632 5.97 -29.21 -48.13
CA GLY A 632 5.75 -28.09 -49.05
C GLY A 632 6.42 -26.79 -48.65
N GLU A 633 6.11 -25.75 -49.38
CA GLU A 633 6.61 -24.40 -49.16
C GLU A 633 5.49 -23.39 -49.41
N ILE A 634 5.37 -22.38 -48.54
CA ILE A 634 4.52 -21.22 -48.73
C ILE A 634 5.42 -20.03 -49.03
N ASP A 635 5.13 -19.30 -50.07
CA ASP A 635 5.86 -18.10 -50.49
C ASP A 635 4.93 -16.91 -50.70
N GLY A 636 5.43 -15.72 -50.33
CA GLY A 636 4.68 -14.50 -50.49
C GLY A 636 3.43 -14.40 -49.61
N LEU A 637 3.47 -15.00 -48.39
CA LEU A 637 2.36 -14.92 -47.43
C LEU A 637 2.24 -13.50 -46.89
N ASN A 638 1.09 -12.89 -47.14
CA ASN A 638 0.67 -11.61 -46.55
C ASN A 638 -0.59 -11.85 -45.72
N PHE A 639 -0.54 -11.43 -44.45
CA PHE A 639 -1.64 -11.63 -43.50
C PHE A 639 -1.90 -10.36 -42.71
N VAL A 640 -3.13 -9.89 -42.68
CA VAL A 640 -3.57 -8.73 -41.90
C VAL A 640 -4.74 -9.15 -41.04
N LEU A 641 -4.58 -9.10 -39.71
CA LEU A 641 -5.61 -9.47 -38.73
C LEU A 641 -5.92 -8.29 -37.82
N PRO A 642 -6.94 -7.46 -38.14
CA PRO A 642 -7.53 -6.59 -37.13
C PRO A 642 -8.40 -7.43 -36.20
N TRP A 643 -8.21 -7.22 -34.85
CA TRP A 643 -8.94 -8.00 -33.86
C TRP A 643 -9.38 -7.14 -32.69
N ARG A 644 -10.43 -7.60 -32.02
CA ARG A 644 -10.91 -7.06 -30.74
C ARG A 644 -11.29 -8.22 -29.82
N LEU A 645 -10.92 -8.09 -28.57
CA LEU A 645 -11.32 -9.00 -27.50
C LEU A 645 -12.19 -8.25 -26.50
N GLN A 646 -13.33 -8.80 -26.17
CA GLN A 646 -14.19 -8.32 -25.10
C GLN A 646 -14.59 -9.51 -24.23
N GLU A 647 -14.15 -9.50 -23.00
CA GLU A 647 -14.31 -10.64 -22.08
C GLU A 647 -13.71 -11.93 -22.67
N HIS A 648 -14.52 -12.82 -23.19
CA HIS A 648 -14.09 -14.10 -23.79
C HIS A 648 -14.38 -14.19 -25.29
N THR A 649 -14.93 -13.12 -25.88
CA THR A 649 -15.33 -13.10 -27.29
C THR A 649 -14.31 -12.34 -28.13
N TRP A 650 -13.75 -13.00 -29.14
CA TRP A 650 -12.89 -12.42 -30.13
C TRP A 650 -13.71 -11.94 -31.32
N GLN A 651 -13.53 -10.71 -31.72
CA GLN A 651 -14.00 -10.18 -33.01
C GLN A 651 -12.79 -10.17 -33.94
N LEU A 652 -12.87 -10.94 -35.03
CA LEU A 652 -11.85 -11.03 -36.09
C LEU A 652 -12.31 -10.20 -37.28
N GLY A 653 -11.47 -9.26 -37.72
CA GLY A 653 -11.92 -8.20 -38.62
C GLY A 653 -12.83 -7.20 -37.88
N VAL A 654 -12.45 -5.93 -37.78
CA VAL A 654 -13.22 -4.91 -37.05
C VAL A 654 -13.84 -3.90 -38.01
N THR A 655 -13.00 -3.15 -38.69
CA THR A 655 -13.39 -2.20 -39.75
C THR A 655 -13.19 -2.77 -41.16
N SER A 656 -12.35 -3.76 -41.29
CA SER A 656 -12.08 -4.54 -42.48
C SER A 656 -11.92 -6.02 -42.09
N PRO A 657 -12.22 -6.96 -43.01
CA PRO A 657 -11.97 -8.36 -42.70
C PRO A 657 -10.48 -8.66 -42.47
N ALA A 658 -10.21 -9.71 -41.73
CA ALA A 658 -8.87 -10.26 -41.68
C ALA A 658 -8.53 -10.84 -43.04
N GLN A 659 -7.36 -10.46 -43.59
CA GLN A 659 -7.00 -10.78 -44.97
C GLN A 659 -5.82 -11.74 -45.00
N LEU A 660 -5.97 -12.82 -45.76
CA LEU A 660 -4.92 -13.75 -46.12
C LEU A 660 -4.67 -13.69 -47.62
N ARG A 661 -3.43 -13.47 -48.01
CA ARG A 661 -2.98 -13.47 -49.39
C ARG A 661 -1.68 -14.24 -49.46
N VAL A 662 -1.61 -15.25 -50.35
CA VAL A 662 -0.41 -16.05 -50.55
C VAL A 662 -0.12 -16.10 -52.04
N ASN A 663 1.11 -15.81 -52.42
CA ASN A 663 1.48 -15.83 -53.85
C ASN A 663 1.54 -17.28 -54.37
N GLU A 664 2.22 -18.16 -53.65
CA GLU A 664 2.41 -19.54 -54.06
C GLU A 664 2.50 -20.49 -52.85
N ILE A 665 1.84 -21.62 -52.94
CA ILE A 665 1.98 -22.75 -52.06
C ILE A 665 2.41 -23.94 -52.91
N LYS A 666 3.63 -24.45 -52.72
CA LYS A 666 4.16 -25.65 -53.33
C LYS A 666 3.92 -26.83 -52.41
N GLY A 667 3.35 -27.88 -52.93
CA GLY A 667 3.02 -29.07 -52.21
C GLY A 667 2.57 -30.19 -53.11
N LEU A 668 1.64 -31.03 -52.62
CA LEU A 668 1.02 -32.03 -53.45
C LEU A 668 0.34 -31.42 -54.69
N PHE A 669 -0.32 -30.29 -54.46
CA PHE A 669 -0.88 -29.42 -55.51
C PHE A 669 -0.21 -28.06 -55.39
N ASP A 670 0.34 -27.58 -56.48
CA ASP A 670 0.83 -26.22 -56.52
C ASP A 670 -0.38 -25.26 -56.65
N MET A 671 -0.46 -24.35 -55.68
CA MET A 671 -1.54 -23.38 -55.56
C MET A 671 -0.94 -21.98 -55.71
N GLN A 672 -1.61 -21.11 -56.47
CA GLN A 672 -1.16 -19.73 -56.65
C GLN A 672 -2.30 -18.75 -56.37
N ASN A 673 -1.94 -17.50 -56.04
CA ASN A 673 -2.87 -16.40 -55.82
C ASN A 673 -3.95 -16.74 -54.76
N VAL A 674 -3.55 -17.43 -53.70
CA VAL A 674 -4.48 -17.86 -52.64
C VAL A 674 -4.96 -16.64 -51.87
N THR A 675 -6.27 -16.45 -51.79
CA THR A 675 -6.90 -15.36 -51.06
C THR A 675 -7.97 -15.92 -50.10
N ALA A 676 -8.13 -15.29 -48.94
CA ALA A 676 -9.24 -15.54 -48.03
C ALA A 676 -9.45 -14.32 -47.12
N ASP A 677 -10.71 -14.03 -46.81
CA ASP A 677 -11.12 -12.96 -45.94
C ASP A 677 -11.97 -13.54 -44.78
N LEU A 678 -11.64 -13.18 -43.52
CA LEU A 678 -12.32 -13.66 -42.33
C LEU A 678 -12.91 -12.49 -41.56
N LEU A 679 -14.21 -12.56 -41.24
CA LEU A 679 -14.93 -11.53 -40.51
C LEU A 679 -15.93 -12.16 -39.53
N GLY A 680 -15.97 -11.70 -38.28
CA GLY A 680 -16.99 -12.11 -37.34
C GLY A 680 -16.47 -12.39 -35.94
N PHE A 681 -17.13 -13.28 -35.23
CA PHE A 681 -16.87 -13.53 -33.79
C PHE A 681 -16.44 -14.98 -33.53
N TYR A 682 -15.55 -15.14 -32.55
CA TYR A 682 -15.12 -16.44 -32.06
C TYR A 682 -15.19 -16.49 -30.53
N PRO A 683 -15.80 -17.53 -29.92
CA PRO A 683 -16.56 -18.58 -30.59
C PRO A 683 -17.80 -18.05 -31.30
N PRO A 684 -18.16 -18.64 -32.48
CA PRO A 684 -19.29 -18.16 -33.27
C PRO A 684 -20.61 -18.57 -32.64
N THR A 685 -21.60 -17.68 -32.71
CA THR A 685 -22.99 -17.93 -32.29
C THR A 685 -23.94 -17.55 -33.40
N GLU A 686 -25.22 -17.91 -33.26
CA GLU A 686 -26.23 -17.51 -34.27
C GLU A 686 -26.38 -16.01 -34.44
N THR A 687 -26.23 -15.25 -33.32
CA THR A 687 -26.30 -13.79 -33.31
C THR A 687 -24.98 -13.11 -33.66
N GLN A 688 -23.87 -13.81 -33.49
CA GLN A 688 -22.51 -13.35 -33.72
C GLN A 688 -21.73 -14.38 -34.56
N PRO A 689 -22.02 -14.49 -35.85
CA PRO A 689 -21.40 -15.49 -36.69
C PRO A 689 -19.97 -15.15 -37.08
N LEU A 690 -19.21 -16.18 -37.46
CA LEU A 690 -17.93 -16.07 -38.13
C LEU A 690 -18.10 -16.40 -39.59
N THR A 691 -17.61 -15.52 -40.45
CA THR A 691 -17.76 -15.62 -41.92
C THR A 691 -16.41 -15.66 -42.61
N LEU A 692 -16.14 -16.69 -43.36
CA LEU A 692 -15.05 -16.81 -44.34
C LEU A 692 -15.60 -16.49 -45.73
N SER A 693 -14.93 -15.58 -46.47
CA SER A 693 -15.36 -15.13 -47.79
C SER A 693 -14.15 -14.87 -48.68
N ASN A 694 -14.42 -14.62 -49.95
CA ASN A 694 -13.39 -14.31 -50.97
C ASN A 694 -12.25 -15.34 -51.01
N VAL A 695 -12.60 -16.62 -50.79
CA VAL A 695 -11.62 -17.69 -50.92
C VAL A 695 -11.44 -18.00 -52.38
N ASN A 696 -10.26 -17.75 -52.92
CA ASN A 696 -9.89 -18.05 -54.30
C ASN A 696 -8.49 -18.68 -54.33
N VAL A 697 -8.31 -19.66 -55.16
CA VAL A 697 -7.06 -20.39 -55.35
C VAL A 697 -6.92 -20.72 -56.85
N ASP A 698 -5.81 -20.36 -57.45
CA ASP A 698 -5.45 -20.84 -58.77
C ASP A 698 -4.65 -22.13 -58.62
N MET A 699 -5.20 -23.22 -59.19
CA MET A 699 -4.58 -24.55 -59.14
C MET A 699 -4.95 -25.41 -60.32
N LEU A 700 -4.09 -26.34 -60.69
CA LEU A 700 -4.34 -27.29 -61.80
C LEU A 700 -4.79 -26.57 -63.11
N ASP A 701 -4.20 -25.38 -63.39
CA ASP A 701 -4.55 -24.48 -64.52
C ASP A 701 -6.02 -23.99 -64.54
N GLY A 702 -6.71 -24.13 -63.43
CA GLY A 702 -8.07 -23.63 -63.24
C GLY A 702 -8.16 -22.85 -61.93
N LYS A 703 -9.40 -22.62 -61.47
CA LYS A 703 -9.67 -21.85 -60.24
C LYS A 703 -10.55 -22.64 -59.31
N LEU A 704 -10.25 -22.49 -58.01
CA LEU A 704 -11.09 -22.95 -56.93
C LEU A 704 -11.55 -21.72 -56.13
N GLY A 705 -12.84 -21.66 -55.81
CA GLY A 705 -13.41 -20.55 -55.05
C GLY A 705 -14.47 -21.01 -54.08
N LEU A 706 -14.54 -20.29 -52.95
CA LEU A 706 -15.62 -20.43 -51.96
C LEU A 706 -16.19 -19.03 -51.73
N ASP A 707 -17.44 -18.81 -52.06
CA ASP A 707 -18.03 -17.48 -51.96
C ASP A 707 -18.20 -17.05 -50.54
N LYS A 708 -18.86 -17.90 -49.73
CA LYS A 708 -19.12 -17.60 -48.32
C LYS A 708 -19.32 -18.89 -47.52
N LEU A 709 -18.60 -18.96 -46.40
CA LEU A 709 -18.86 -19.93 -45.35
C LEU A 709 -19.17 -19.16 -44.05
N GLN A 710 -20.30 -19.43 -43.43
CA GLN A 710 -20.73 -18.81 -42.22
C GLN A 710 -20.88 -19.85 -41.10
N LEU A 711 -20.30 -19.62 -39.94
CA LEU A 711 -20.42 -20.46 -38.76
C LEU A 711 -21.20 -19.72 -37.66
N PRO A 712 -22.16 -20.33 -36.94
CA PRO A 712 -22.77 -21.65 -37.25
C PRO A 712 -23.42 -21.65 -38.62
N GLN A 713 -23.32 -22.78 -39.32
CA GLN A 713 -23.76 -22.89 -40.69
C GLN A 713 -25.30 -23.06 -40.78
N LYS A 714 -25.97 -22.19 -41.57
CA LYS A 714 -27.40 -22.28 -41.84
C LYS A 714 -27.68 -22.72 -43.28
N GLN A 715 -26.71 -22.47 -44.15
CA GLN A 715 -26.77 -22.81 -45.57
C GLN A 715 -25.46 -23.46 -46.00
N ALA A 716 -25.51 -24.29 -47.01
CA ALA A 716 -24.32 -24.90 -47.56
C ALA A 716 -23.36 -23.83 -48.14
N ALA A 717 -22.09 -23.99 -47.83
CA ALA A 717 -21.03 -23.20 -48.47
C ALA A 717 -20.66 -23.81 -49.83
N VAL A 718 -20.85 -23.08 -50.88
CA VAL A 718 -20.63 -23.62 -52.21
C VAL A 718 -19.17 -23.48 -52.61
N LEU A 719 -18.46 -24.60 -52.68
CA LEU A 719 -17.14 -24.72 -53.26
C LEU A 719 -17.27 -24.83 -54.75
N ARG A 720 -16.82 -23.85 -55.50
CA ARG A 720 -16.79 -23.83 -56.99
C ARG A 720 -15.40 -24.13 -57.47
N PHE A 721 -15.31 -24.89 -58.48
CA PHE A 721 -14.09 -25.04 -59.25
C PHE A 721 -14.38 -24.84 -60.75
N ASP A 722 -13.49 -24.10 -61.41
CA ASP A 722 -13.66 -23.72 -62.80
C ASP A 722 -12.43 -24.15 -63.60
N LYS A 723 -12.68 -24.91 -64.66
CA LYS A 723 -11.69 -25.35 -65.66
C LYS A 723 -10.46 -26.06 -65.12
N LEU A 724 -10.62 -26.88 -64.06
CA LEU A 724 -9.52 -27.67 -63.52
C LEU A 724 -9.01 -28.71 -64.55
N ASN A 725 -7.71 -28.75 -64.76
CA ASN A 725 -7.03 -29.62 -65.71
C ASN A 725 -6.89 -31.05 -65.12
N LEU A 726 -7.64 -31.95 -65.68
CA LEU A 726 -7.64 -33.35 -65.30
C LEU A 726 -6.28 -34.05 -65.48
N SER A 727 -5.55 -33.73 -66.51
CA SER A 727 -4.21 -34.34 -66.76
C SER A 727 -3.26 -34.06 -65.62
N LYS A 728 -3.30 -32.80 -65.14
CA LYS A 728 -2.51 -32.41 -63.93
C LYS A 728 -3.00 -33.05 -62.66
N LEU A 729 -4.34 -33.13 -62.46
CA LEU A 729 -4.94 -33.81 -61.32
C LEU A 729 -4.51 -35.27 -61.22
N PHE A 730 -4.71 -36.04 -62.28
CA PHE A 730 -4.34 -37.46 -62.34
C PHE A 730 -2.83 -37.66 -62.28
N GLY A 731 -2.03 -36.74 -62.81
CA GLY A 731 -0.57 -36.75 -62.72
C GLY A 731 -0.09 -36.66 -61.28
N VAL A 732 -0.68 -35.73 -60.49
CA VAL A 732 -0.38 -35.55 -59.05
C VAL A 732 -0.86 -36.77 -58.25
N LEU A 733 -2.05 -37.29 -58.51
CA LEU A 733 -2.62 -38.46 -57.82
C LEU A 733 -1.90 -39.77 -58.19
N LYS A 734 -1.02 -39.77 -59.21
CA LYS A 734 -0.23 -40.91 -59.68
C LYS A 734 -1.09 -42.14 -59.99
N VAL A 735 -2.29 -41.90 -60.49
CA VAL A 735 -3.20 -42.99 -60.89
C VAL A 735 -2.62 -43.63 -62.15
N LYS A 736 -2.14 -44.85 -62.07
CA LYS A 736 -1.48 -45.56 -63.16
C LYS A 736 -2.44 -46.21 -64.15
N GLN A 737 -3.61 -46.57 -63.67
CA GLN A 737 -4.61 -47.33 -64.47
C GLN A 737 -5.45 -46.47 -65.40
N ILE A 738 -5.58 -45.15 -65.12
CA ILE A 738 -6.45 -44.24 -65.82
C ILE A 738 -5.68 -42.97 -66.13
N ALA A 739 -5.67 -42.52 -67.36
CA ALA A 739 -5.23 -41.22 -67.78
C ALA A 739 -6.41 -40.42 -68.31
N MET A 740 -6.66 -39.24 -67.78
CA MET A 740 -7.69 -38.32 -68.25
C MET A 740 -7.09 -36.99 -68.64
N SER A 741 -7.62 -36.38 -69.64
CA SER A 741 -7.25 -35.02 -70.03
C SER A 741 -8.51 -34.20 -70.30
N GLY A 742 -8.31 -32.90 -70.37
CA GLY A 742 -9.40 -31.93 -70.57
C GLY A 742 -9.65 -31.17 -69.28
N ARG A 743 -10.72 -30.42 -69.24
CA ARG A 743 -11.06 -29.55 -68.12
C ARG A 743 -12.41 -29.84 -67.51
N ILE A 744 -12.56 -29.67 -66.23
CA ILE A 744 -13.81 -29.85 -65.48
C ILE A 744 -14.15 -28.63 -64.69
N SER A 745 -15.43 -28.36 -64.51
CA SER A 745 -16.00 -27.34 -63.67
C SER A 745 -17.12 -27.95 -62.81
N GLY A 746 -17.41 -27.38 -61.68
CA GLY A 746 -18.43 -27.91 -60.79
C GLY A 746 -18.66 -27.10 -59.53
N GLU A 747 -19.67 -27.54 -58.82
CA GLU A 747 -20.03 -26.96 -57.52
C GLU A 747 -20.28 -28.08 -56.49
N LEU A 748 -19.68 -27.87 -55.31
CA LEU A 748 -19.81 -28.77 -54.17
C LEU A 748 -20.39 -28.01 -52.99
N PRO A 749 -21.71 -28.09 -52.76
CA PRO A 749 -22.32 -27.49 -51.56
C PRO A 749 -21.86 -28.24 -50.29
N LEU A 750 -21.07 -27.59 -49.49
CA LEU A 750 -20.46 -28.13 -48.27
C LEU A 750 -21.28 -27.77 -47.04
N LEU A 751 -21.65 -28.77 -46.23
CA LEU A 751 -22.26 -28.60 -44.92
C LEU A 751 -21.39 -29.26 -43.89
N LEU A 752 -21.12 -28.55 -42.78
CA LEU A 752 -20.44 -29.11 -41.63
C LEU A 752 -21.47 -29.94 -40.82
N ASN A 753 -21.26 -31.23 -40.68
CA ASN A 753 -22.04 -32.10 -39.87
C ASN A 753 -21.14 -32.75 -38.81
N ASP A 754 -21.40 -32.43 -37.56
CA ASP A 754 -20.50 -32.74 -36.45
C ASP A 754 -19.08 -32.17 -36.71
N LYS A 755 -18.08 -32.97 -36.95
CA LYS A 755 -16.72 -32.50 -37.28
C LYS A 755 -16.34 -32.70 -38.73
N ASN A 756 -17.23 -33.26 -39.53
CA ASN A 756 -16.94 -33.62 -40.89
C ASN A 756 -17.77 -32.83 -41.90
N TRP A 757 -17.21 -32.61 -43.09
CA TRP A 757 -17.91 -31.98 -44.20
C TRP A 757 -18.74 -33.03 -44.95
N ILE A 758 -19.97 -32.68 -45.27
CA ILE A 758 -20.86 -33.49 -46.11
C ILE A 758 -21.20 -32.68 -47.39
N ILE A 759 -21.39 -33.40 -48.50
CA ILE A 759 -21.90 -32.91 -49.79
C ILE A 759 -23.15 -33.67 -50.11
N GLN A 760 -24.28 -32.97 -50.25
CA GLN A 760 -25.56 -33.61 -50.60
C GLN A 760 -25.95 -33.53 -52.07
N GLN A 761 -25.60 -32.44 -52.73
CA GLN A 761 -26.02 -32.15 -54.10
C GLN A 761 -24.90 -31.51 -54.90
N GLY A 762 -23.71 -32.12 -54.87
CA GLY A 762 -22.58 -31.66 -55.69
C GLY A 762 -22.73 -32.08 -57.13
N TRP A 763 -22.15 -31.29 -57.98
CA TRP A 763 -22.08 -31.65 -59.41
C TRP A 763 -20.73 -31.28 -60.03
N VAL A 764 -20.30 -32.07 -61.03
CA VAL A 764 -19.10 -31.89 -61.83
C VAL A 764 -19.46 -32.15 -63.26
N SER A 765 -19.03 -31.23 -64.17
CA SER A 765 -19.22 -31.39 -65.61
C SER A 765 -17.97 -31.10 -66.41
N ASN A 766 -17.86 -31.57 -67.60
CA ASN A 766 -16.78 -31.22 -68.49
C ASN A 766 -16.92 -29.77 -69.02
N ASP A 767 -15.78 -29.11 -69.20
CA ASP A 767 -15.66 -27.83 -69.90
C ASP A 767 -14.84 -28.05 -71.14
N GLY A 768 -15.56 -28.31 -72.27
CA GLY A 768 -14.97 -28.80 -73.47
C GLY A 768 -14.86 -30.34 -73.53
N SER A 769 -14.21 -30.89 -74.51
CA SER A 769 -14.02 -32.36 -74.68
C SER A 769 -13.03 -32.92 -73.65
N LEU A 770 -13.33 -34.05 -73.04
CA LEU A 770 -12.42 -34.83 -72.23
C LEU A 770 -11.91 -36.02 -73.03
N THR A 771 -10.73 -36.49 -72.69
CA THR A 771 -10.26 -37.81 -73.12
C THR A 771 -10.02 -38.69 -71.89
N LEU A 772 -10.51 -39.94 -72.04
CA LEU A 772 -10.21 -41.01 -71.03
C LEU A 772 -9.35 -42.06 -71.77
N ARG A 773 -8.29 -42.47 -71.10
CA ARG A 773 -7.42 -43.56 -71.54
C ARG A 773 -7.17 -44.52 -70.37
N LEU A 774 -7.53 -45.78 -70.61
CA LEU A 774 -7.22 -46.87 -69.69
C LEU A 774 -5.82 -47.44 -70.03
N ASP A 775 -5.12 -47.89 -68.98
CA ASP A 775 -3.86 -48.57 -69.17
C ASP A 775 -4.06 -49.93 -69.87
N LYS A 776 -3.15 -50.27 -70.73
CA LYS A 776 -3.27 -51.46 -71.61
C LYS A 776 -3.29 -52.74 -70.79
N ASP A 777 -2.46 -52.86 -69.73
CA ASP A 777 -2.40 -54.04 -68.84
C ASP A 777 -3.73 -54.26 -68.09
N THR A 778 -4.37 -53.16 -67.71
CA THR A 778 -5.69 -53.16 -67.06
C THR A 778 -6.80 -53.66 -68.09
N VAL A 779 -6.75 -53.17 -69.29
CA VAL A 779 -7.70 -53.59 -70.38
C VAL A 779 -7.50 -55.08 -70.73
N ASP A 780 -6.27 -55.51 -70.93
CA ASP A 780 -5.91 -56.89 -71.27
C ASP A 780 -6.24 -57.88 -70.13
N SER A 781 -6.10 -57.46 -68.87
CA SER A 781 -6.40 -58.32 -67.74
C SER A 781 -7.89 -58.60 -67.53
N ILE A 782 -8.75 -57.67 -67.88
CA ILE A 782 -10.23 -57.81 -67.81
C ILE A 782 -10.72 -58.58 -69.03
N GLY A 783 -10.16 -58.29 -70.20
CA GLY A 783 -10.56 -58.86 -71.53
C GLY A 783 -10.23 -60.38 -71.70
N LYS A 784 -9.27 -60.87 -70.87
CA LYS A 784 -8.88 -62.31 -70.91
C LYS A 784 -9.90 -63.28 -70.34
N ASN A 785 -10.82 -62.79 -69.55
CA ASN A 785 -11.75 -63.69 -68.82
C ASN A 785 -13.19 -63.69 -69.33
N ASP A 786 -13.56 -62.73 -70.20
CA ASP A 786 -14.90 -62.64 -70.80
C ASP A 786 -14.84 -61.83 -72.10
N LEU A 787 -15.32 -62.52 -73.21
CA LEU A 787 -15.28 -61.89 -74.55
C LEU A 787 -16.21 -60.67 -74.66
N THR A 788 -17.30 -60.64 -73.99
CA THR A 788 -18.22 -59.45 -73.92
C THR A 788 -17.62 -58.29 -73.09
N ALA A 789 -16.94 -58.61 -71.96
CA ALA A 789 -16.22 -57.65 -71.21
C ALA A 789 -14.99 -57.10 -71.99
N GLY A 790 -14.37 -57.93 -72.77
CA GLY A 790 -13.25 -57.53 -73.67
C GLY A 790 -13.71 -56.50 -74.73
N MET A 791 -14.79 -56.73 -75.44
CA MET A 791 -15.33 -55.73 -76.38
C MET A 791 -15.73 -54.43 -75.75
N THR A 792 -16.30 -54.50 -74.58
CA THR A 792 -16.67 -53.30 -73.79
C THR A 792 -15.40 -52.50 -73.33
N MET A 793 -14.36 -53.24 -72.97
CA MET A 793 -13.10 -52.65 -72.53
C MET A 793 -12.32 -52.02 -73.71
N ASP A 794 -12.40 -52.64 -74.94
CA ASP A 794 -11.82 -52.01 -76.16
C ASP A 794 -12.45 -50.63 -76.40
N TRP A 795 -13.78 -50.53 -76.27
CA TRP A 795 -14.42 -49.21 -76.33
C TRP A 795 -14.00 -48.24 -75.32
N LEU A 796 -13.78 -48.67 -74.08
CA LEU A 796 -13.38 -47.83 -72.97
C LEU A 796 -11.85 -47.57 -72.86
N SER A 797 -11.04 -48.31 -73.62
CA SER A 797 -9.59 -48.13 -73.71
C SER A 797 -9.13 -46.75 -74.05
N TYR A 798 -9.94 -46.09 -74.89
CA TYR A 798 -9.79 -44.69 -75.25
C TYR A 798 -11.17 -44.09 -75.62
N LEU A 799 -11.57 -43.02 -74.84
CA LEU A 799 -12.86 -42.38 -75.01
C LEU A 799 -12.70 -40.87 -75.18
N GLU A 800 -13.18 -40.27 -76.24
CA GLU A 800 -13.36 -38.84 -76.39
C GLU A 800 -14.77 -38.47 -75.89
N ILE A 801 -14.83 -37.81 -74.76
CA ILE A 801 -16.04 -37.52 -73.98
C ILE A 801 -16.50 -36.11 -74.42
N SER A 802 -17.62 -36.05 -75.08
CA SER A 802 -18.28 -34.78 -75.52
C SER A 802 -19.15 -34.21 -74.41
N HIS A 803 -19.76 -35.06 -73.60
CA HIS A 803 -20.56 -34.64 -72.38
C HIS A 803 -20.31 -35.55 -71.22
N SER A 804 -20.08 -34.89 -70.06
CA SER A 804 -19.95 -35.60 -68.75
C SER A 804 -20.61 -34.78 -67.70
N LYS A 805 -21.51 -35.37 -66.92
CA LYS A 805 -22.12 -34.80 -65.77
C LYS A 805 -22.10 -35.81 -64.62
N ALA A 806 -21.50 -35.45 -63.54
CA ALA A 806 -21.41 -36.26 -62.32
C ALA A 806 -22.15 -35.60 -61.16
N HIS A 807 -22.94 -36.38 -60.43
CA HIS A 807 -23.46 -35.99 -59.14
C HIS A 807 -22.53 -36.53 -58.07
N VAL A 808 -22.16 -35.63 -57.13
CA VAL A 808 -21.21 -35.90 -56.05
C VAL A 808 -21.95 -35.84 -54.74
N THR A 809 -21.85 -36.88 -53.96
CA THR A 809 -22.27 -36.87 -52.56
C THR A 809 -21.11 -37.35 -51.68
N LEU A 810 -21.02 -36.77 -50.52
CA LEU A 810 -20.04 -37.11 -49.48
C LEU A 810 -20.76 -37.20 -48.13
N ASP A 811 -20.63 -38.31 -47.50
CA ASP A 811 -21.23 -38.52 -46.18
C ASP A 811 -20.23 -38.16 -45.03
N ASN A 812 -20.73 -38.20 -43.78
CA ASN A 812 -19.94 -37.91 -42.57
C ASN A 812 -18.90 -39.01 -42.20
N LEU A 813 -18.96 -40.19 -42.89
CA LEU A 813 -17.95 -41.25 -42.75
C LEU A 813 -16.80 -41.09 -43.75
N GLY A 814 -16.92 -40.10 -44.63
CA GLY A 814 -15.93 -39.83 -45.66
C GLY A 814 -16.10 -40.65 -46.92
N ILE A 815 -17.26 -41.26 -47.10
CA ILE A 815 -17.58 -42.01 -48.31
C ILE A 815 -18.07 -41.02 -49.35
N LEU A 816 -17.26 -40.84 -50.41
CA LEU A 816 -17.58 -40.06 -51.59
C LEU A 816 -18.24 -40.99 -52.59
N ILE A 817 -19.43 -40.65 -53.04
CA ILE A 817 -20.11 -41.31 -54.13
C ILE A 817 -20.20 -40.33 -55.30
N LEU A 818 -19.67 -40.77 -56.43
CA LEU A 818 -19.73 -40.07 -57.72
C LEU A 818 -20.59 -40.87 -58.69
N ASN A 819 -21.77 -40.34 -59.04
CA ASN A 819 -22.65 -40.91 -60.07
C ASN A 819 -22.51 -40.06 -61.35
N SER A 820 -21.87 -40.57 -62.34
CA SER A 820 -21.61 -39.85 -63.62
C SER A 820 -22.32 -40.46 -64.79
N GLU A 821 -22.90 -39.59 -65.62
CA GLU A 821 -23.34 -39.90 -66.96
C GLU A 821 -22.26 -39.32 -67.92
N VAL A 822 -21.77 -40.19 -68.80
CA VAL A 822 -20.68 -39.87 -69.73
C VAL A 822 -21.14 -40.26 -71.12
N ILE A 823 -21.05 -39.32 -72.06
CA ILE A 823 -21.32 -39.52 -73.46
C ILE A 823 -20.05 -39.23 -74.22
N GLY A 824 -19.58 -40.17 -74.99
CA GLY A 824 -18.37 -40.07 -75.77
C GLY A 824 -18.25 -41.01 -76.88
N VAL A 825 -17.24 -40.88 -77.70
CA VAL A 825 -16.93 -41.73 -78.82
C VAL A 825 -15.54 -42.31 -78.71
N ASN A 826 -15.34 -43.54 -79.11
CA ASN A 826 -14.03 -44.11 -79.37
C ASN A 826 -13.63 -43.99 -80.79
N PRO A 827 -12.88 -42.97 -81.26
CA PRO A 827 -12.56 -42.76 -82.66
C PRO A 827 -11.64 -43.86 -83.22
N ARG A 828 -11.07 -44.72 -82.39
CA ARG A 828 -10.26 -45.86 -82.83
C ARG A 828 -11.11 -47.08 -83.20
N VAL A 829 -12.32 -47.19 -82.67
CA VAL A 829 -13.26 -48.28 -82.89
C VAL A 829 -14.34 -47.82 -83.92
N ASP A 830 -15.09 -46.79 -83.64
CA ASP A 830 -16.07 -46.16 -84.47
C ASP A 830 -16.28 -44.70 -84.16
N LYS A 831 -15.96 -43.80 -85.13
CA LYS A 831 -16.05 -42.34 -85.01
C LYS A 831 -17.49 -41.81 -84.94
N LYS A 832 -18.51 -42.56 -85.34
CA LYS A 832 -19.90 -42.13 -85.42
C LYS A 832 -20.80 -42.66 -84.28
N ARG A 833 -20.31 -43.65 -83.59
CA ARG A 833 -21.14 -44.31 -82.54
C ARG A 833 -20.85 -43.73 -81.20
N GLU A 834 -21.85 -43.04 -80.63
CA GLU A 834 -21.78 -42.53 -79.29
C GLU A 834 -21.98 -43.67 -78.24
N VAL A 835 -21.16 -43.69 -77.24
CA VAL A 835 -21.26 -44.57 -76.10
C VAL A 835 -21.77 -43.73 -74.91
N ARG A 836 -22.87 -44.18 -74.32
CA ARG A 836 -23.43 -43.61 -73.09
C ARG A 836 -23.15 -44.54 -71.87
N LEU A 837 -22.41 -44.02 -70.90
CA LEU A 837 -22.02 -44.77 -69.74
C LEU A 837 -22.60 -44.11 -68.48
N ASN A 838 -23.24 -44.95 -67.67
CA ASN A 838 -23.57 -44.56 -66.31
C ASN A 838 -22.57 -45.22 -65.36
N TYR A 839 -21.71 -44.41 -64.70
CA TYR A 839 -20.64 -44.89 -63.82
C TYR A 839 -20.90 -44.44 -62.43
N ARG A 840 -20.84 -45.38 -61.50
CA ARG A 840 -20.86 -45.08 -60.02
C ARG A 840 -19.52 -45.44 -59.43
N HIS A 841 -18.89 -44.49 -58.80
CA HIS A 841 -17.67 -44.67 -58.04
C HIS A 841 -17.93 -44.37 -56.58
N GLU A 842 -17.36 -45.20 -55.71
CA GLU A 842 -17.46 -45.08 -54.25
C GLU A 842 -16.05 -45.18 -53.68
N GLU A 843 -15.61 -44.16 -52.96
CA GLU A 843 -14.26 -44.07 -52.36
C GLU A 843 -14.31 -43.47 -51.00
N ASN A 844 -13.50 -43.96 -50.07
CA ASN A 844 -13.32 -43.33 -48.77
C ASN A 844 -12.25 -42.27 -48.89
N ILE A 845 -12.63 -41.00 -48.92
CA ILE A 845 -11.68 -39.86 -49.11
C ILE A 845 -10.75 -39.67 -47.92
N PHE A 846 -11.12 -40.09 -46.71
CA PHE A 846 -10.24 -39.98 -45.57
C PHE A 846 -9.07 -40.98 -45.66
N GLN A 847 -9.36 -42.22 -46.12
CA GLN A 847 -8.30 -43.22 -46.39
C GLN A 847 -7.38 -42.79 -47.55
N LEU A 848 -7.99 -42.24 -48.62
CA LEU A 848 -7.25 -41.66 -49.74
C LEU A 848 -6.33 -40.48 -49.29
N TRP A 849 -6.87 -39.59 -48.46
CA TRP A 849 -6.13 -38.45 -47.87
C TRP A 849 -4.98 -38.89 -46.99
N HIS A 850 -5.21 -39.89 -46.11
CA HIS A 850 -4.16 -40.49 -45.31
C HIS A 850 -3.06 -41.16 -46.18
N SER A 851 -3.44 -41.79 -47.26
CA SER A 851 -2.49 -42.42 -48.17
C SER A 851 -1.64 -41.37 -48.93
N LEU A 852 -2.18 -40.18 -49.18
CA LEU A 852 -1.52 -39.06 -49.85
C LEU A 852 -0.65 -38.23 -48.88
N ARG A 853 -0.66 -38.55 -47.59
CA ARG A 853 0.15 -37.91 -46.52
C ARG A 853 0.03 -36.40 -46.40
N PHE A 854 -1.07 -35.83 -46.82
CA PHE A 854 -1.26 -34.39 -46.77
C PHE A 854 -2.17 -33.98 -45.61
N GLY A 855 -1.69 -33.69 -44.46
CA GLY A 855 -2.46 -33.01 -43.43
C GLY A 855 -2.69 -33.69 -42.12
N SER A 856 -2.16 -34.91 -41.85
CA SER A 856 -2.34 -35.56 -40.54
C SER A 856 -1.88 -34.70 -39.37
N ASN A 857 -0.83 -33.89 -39.56
CA ASN A 857 -0.27 -33.07 -38.46
C ASN A 857 -1.08 -31.80 -38.22
N LEU A 858 -1.68 -31.16 -39.21
CA LEU A 858 -2.49 -29.95 -39.04
C LEU A 858 -3.86 -30.27 -38.47
N GLU A 859 -4.47 -31.36 -38.88
CA GLU A 859 -5.77 -31.79 -38.39
C GLU A 859 -5.67 -32.26 -36.92
N GLU A 860 -4.64 -33.03 -36.59
CA GLU A 860 -4.35 -33.48 -35.22
C GLU A 860 -4.00 -32.32 -34.31
N TRP A 861 -3.26 -31.32 -34.81
CA TRP A 861 -2.96 -30.09 -34.13
C TRP A 861 -4.21 -29.24 -33.87
N LEU A 862 -5.07 -29.05 -34.89
CA LEU A 862 -6.34 -28.33 -34.76
C LEU A 862 -7.30 -29.01 -33.82
N GLN A 863 -7.44 -30.37 -33.91
CA GLN A 863 -8.27 -31.12 -32.99
C GLN A 863 -7.79 -31.06 -31.55
N LYS A 864 -6.48 -31.15 -31.32
CA LYS A 864 -5.88 -31.04 -29.97
C LYS A 864 -6.07 -29.67 -29.35
N ASN A 865 -5.99 -28.61 -30.12
CA ASN A 865 -6.01 -27.26 -29.62
C ASN A 865 -7.42 -26.62 -29.58
N ILE A 866 -8.34 -27.04 -30.46
CA ILE A 866 -9.73 -26.55 -30.47
C ILE A 866 -10.58 -27.23 -29.39
N SER A 867 -10.36 -28.51 -29.10
CA SER A 867 -11.09 -29.23 -28.04
C SER A 867 -10.66 -28.79 -26.63
N ALA A 868 -9.50 -28.18 -26.45
CA ALA A 868 -9.03 -27.70 -25.15
C ALA A 868 -9.67 -26.35 -24.71
N THR A 869 -10.31 -25.61 -25.59
CA THR A 869 -10.96 -24.33 -25.29
C THR A 869 -12.46 -24.43 -24.96
N GLY A 870 -13.04 -25.63 -25.01
CA GLY A 870 -14.47 -25.85 -24.78
C GLY A 870 -14.87 -26.43 -23.40
N GLY A 871 -13.94 -26.52 -22.45
CA GLY A 871 -14.20 -27.10 -21.16
C GLY A 871 -13.53 -26.34 -20.00
N SER A 872 -14.18 -25.30 -19.50
CA SER A 872 -14.22 -24.91 -18.06
C SER A 872 -15.11 -23.70 -17.87
#